data_cea0f01db0f0ff8e6f8a74195188d0aa
#
_entry.id   cea0f01db0f0ff8e6f8a74195188d0aa
#
_cell.length_a   1.000
_cell.length_b   1.000
_cell.length_c   1.000
_cell.angle_alpha   90.00
_cell.angle_beta   90.00
_cell.angle_gamma   90.00
#
_symmetry.space_group_name_H-M   'P 1'
#
loop_
_entity.id
_entity.type
_entity.pdbx_description
1 polymer ?
#
loop_
_entity_poly.entity_id
_entity_poly.type
_entity_poly.pdbx_seq_one_letter_code
_entity_poly.pdbx_strand_id
1 'polypeptide(L)'
;MDVSHLLDGLNDAQRQAVASPLGAALVLAGAGSGKTRVLVHRVAWLIQVEGASPNSILAVTFTNKAAAEMRSRIETLLGVPSGAMWLGTFHGLAHRLLRIHWREAGLPQSFQILDSEDQARILRKVLKALELDETRWIPREILWFINAQKDEGLRPKHIKDDGDPTRRQLIKIYQAYEEACQRAGVVDFAELLLRAYELWRDNPPLLQHYRTRFRHVLVDEFQDTNAIQYKWLMLLTGPEGLPFVVGDDDQCLAAGTQVTMADGAKRAIESIVAGDSVLSNYGGGDFRPARVTECFTKSRQGRLVCVHLRSGAVVKSTPEHVHFAGYVLGPTPQTYFLYLMYKEGMGYRLGTSQVYTEGQARPMVGFEQRALQEHADALWIIRTHSSENESRIDEVLTSLRFGLSTCPFVPRKGKGANGFVHDASHLRRIFTPLDTLVAAERLLEEVGLDIDRPHHLPQSRNSNRRNIVITLCGNRLGGTPRGGTPMHRISVVAMSPKDRAVLEVMGLRMRAAKARGGSWRFETVRADFGELMSIARAIRERLDGRYVLKGHMLEKSLPFVTAASIRAGMVMVVDSGRFDVVERIEYESCATQVYDLNIERTHNFIAGGIVTHNSIYRWRGARVENLQQFRRDFPKAVLYKLEQN
;
A
#
# COMPACT_ATOMS: atom_id res chain seq x y z
N MET A 1 26.89 -28.55 1.97
CA MET A 1 26.00 -28.17 0.89
C MET A 1 26.46 -26.82 0.38
N ASP A 2 26.55 -26.66 -0.93
CA ASP A 2 26.78 -25.33 -1.52
C ASP A 2 25.49 -24.50 -1.41
N VAL A 3 25.54 -23.42 -0.62
CA VAL A 3 24.41 -22.51 -0.38
C VAL A 3 24.61 -21.16 -1.02
N SER A 4 25.62 -21.04 -1.89
CA SER A 4 25.96 -19.79 -2.60
C SER A 4 24.77 -19.23 -3.37
N HIS A 5 23.98 -20.11 -3.98
CA HIS A 5 22.78 -19.75 -4.73
C HIS A 5 21.72 -18.96 -3.89
N LEU A 6 21.76 -19.09 -2.55
CA LEU A 6 20.88 -18.32 -1.67
C LEU A 6 21.34 -16.85 -1.51
N LEU A 7 22.60 -16.55 -1.81
CA LEU A 7 23.20 -15.24 -1.57
C LEU A 7 23.67 -14.53 -2.88
N ASP A 8 23.94 -15.27 -3.95
CA ASP A 8 24.58 -14.74 -5.17
C ASP A 8 23.80 -13.61 -5.82
N GLY A 9 22.49 -13.64 -5.76
CA GLY A 9 21.65 -12.58 -6.32
C GLY A 9 21.39 -11.39 -5.39
N LEU A 10 21.95 -11.37 -4.18
CA LEU A 10 21.70 -10.34 -3.16
C LEU A 10 22.85 -9.33 -3.09
N ASN A 11 22.55 -8.08 -2.80
CA ASN A 11 23.58 -7.09 -2.44
C ASN A 11 24.10 -7.32 -1.00
N ASP A 12 25.16 -6.63 -0.61
CA ASP A 12 25.84 -6.89 0.67
C ASP A 12 24.93 -6.65 1.88
N ALA A 13 24.10 -5.62 1.88
CA ALA A 13 23.16 -5.34 2.97
C ALA A 13 22.06 -6.42 3.05
N GLN A 14 21.55 -6.86 1.91
CA GLN A 14 20.59 -7.96 1.83
C GLN A 14 21.21 -9.28 2.31
N ARG A 15 22.46 -9.59 1.90
CA ARG A 15 23.22 -10.79 2.37
C ARG A 15 23.38 -10.78 3.87
N GLN A 16 23.78 -9.65 4.46
CA GLN A 16 23.93 -9.51 5.90
C GLN A 16 22.61 -9.75 6.65
N ALA A 17 21.50 -9.21 6.14
CA ALA A 17 20.18 -9.42 6.72
C ALA A 17 19.73 -10.88 6.60
N VAL A 18 19.93 -11.52 5.43
CA VAL A 18 19.57 -12.93 5.19
C VAL A 18 20.41 -13.87 6.05
N ALA A 19 21.71 -13.68 6.12
CA ALA A 19 22.65 -14.51 6.89
C ALA A 19 22.76 -14.09 8.37
N SER A 20 21.86 -13.23 8.86
CA SER A 20 21.90 -12.76 10.25
C SER A 20 21.86 -13.93 11.24
N PRO A 21 22.59 -13.84 12.37
CA PRO A 21 22.50 -14.83 13.45
C PRO A 21 21.04 -15.03 13.91
N LEU A 22 20.79 -16.18 14.54
CA LEU A 22 19.49 -16.43 15.16
C LEU A 22 19.24 -15.42 16.28
N GLY A 23 18.24 -14.59 16.12
CA GLY A 23 17.91 -13.49 17.03
C GLY A 23 16.73 -12.68 16.51
N ALA A 24 16.23 -11.77 17.35
CA ALA A 24 15.27 -10.77 16.89
C ALA A 24 15.97 -9.83 15.91
N ALA A 25 15.35 -9.54 14.79
CA ALA A 25 15.89 -8.64 13.77
C ALA A 25 14.79 -7.73 13.21
N LEU A 26 15.19 -6.48 12.98
CA LEU A 26 14.38 -5.48 12.28
C LEU A 26 15.12 -5.07 11.01
N VAL A 27 14.54 -5.34 9.88
CA VAL A 27 15.05 -4.91 8.58
C VAL A 27 14.25 -3.69 8.13
N LEU A 28 14.91 -2.54 8.11
CA LEU A 28 14.36 -1.31 7.56
C LEU A 28 14.82 -1.15 6.11
N ALA A 29 13.87 -1.00 5.24
CA ALA A 29 14.12 -1.07 3.82
C ALA A 29 13.20 -0.11 3.07
N GLY A 30 13.76 0.77 2.25
CA GLY A 30 12.99 1.66 1.39
C GLY A 30 12.23 0.90 0.28
N ALA A 31 11.42 1.65 -0.45
CA ALA A 31 10.76 1.12 -1.64
C ALA A 31 11.80 0.65 -2.67
N GLY A 32 11.61 -0.54 -3.23
CA GLY A 32 12.53 -1.11 -4.23
C GLY A 32 13.82 -1.74 -3.68
N SER A 33 14.05 -1.72 -2.37
CA SER A 33 15.25 -2.30 -1.74
C SER A 33 15.23 -3.84 -1.60
N GLY A 34 14.20 -4.50 -2.13
CA GLY A 34 14.09 -5.96 -2.10
C GLY A 34 13.62 -6.56 -0.77
N LYS A 35 12.76 -5.87 0.00
CA LYS A 35 12.18 -6.33 1.27
C LYS A 35 11.70 -7.77 1.24
N THR A 36 10.74 -8.06 0.37
CA THR A 36 10.16 -9.41 0.22
C THR A 36 11.20 -10.44 -0.21
N ARG A 37 12.20 -10.02 -1.03
CA ARG A 37 13.31 -10.87 -1.44
C ARG A 37 14.16 -11.30 -0.25
N VAL A 38 14.54 -10.36 0.63
CA VAL A 38 15.27 -10.67 1.87
C VAL A 38 14.49 -11.65 2.73
N LEU A 39 13.17 -11.46 2.87
CA LEU A 39 12.33 -12.34 3.68
C LEU A 39 12.25 -13.76 3.09
N VAL A 40 12.07 -13.89 1.77
CA VAL A 40 12.06 -15.19 1.06
C VAL A 40 13.40 -15.91 1.21
N HIS A 41 14.52 -15.20 1.00
CA HIS A 41 15.86 -15.77 1.15
C HIS A 41 16.19 -16.11 2.61
N ARG A 42 15.69 -15.33 3.59
CA ARG A 42 15.82 -15.65 5.01
C ARG A 42 15.11 -16.96 5.37
N VAL A 43 13.90 -17.18 4.86
CA VAL A 43 13.20 -18.46 5.05
C VAL A 43 14.03 -19.63 4.48
N ALA A 44 14.55 -19.47 3.28
CA ALA A 44 15.39 -20.51 2.65
C ALA A 44 16.69 -20.75 3.44
N TRP A 45 17.33 -19.67 3.93
CA TRP A 45 18.52 -19.76 4.79
C TRP A 45 18.25 -20.52 6.09
N LEU A 46 17.14 -20.19 6.77
CA LEU A 46 16.74 -20.88 8.00
C LEU A 46 16.58 -22.40 7.78
N ILE A 47 16.04 -22.80 6.63
CA ILE A 47 15.81 -24.21 6.31
C ILE A 47 17.11 -24.91 5.89
N GLN A 48 17.87 -24.34 4.95
CA GLN A 48 19.02 -25.02 4.35
C GLN A 48 20.31 -24.87 5.16
N VAL A 49 20.52 -23.75 5.83
CA VAL A 49 21.74 -23.45 6.57
C VAL A 49 21.58 -23.69 8.06
N GLU A 50 20.52 -23.15 8.66
CA GLU A 50 20.27 -23.27 10.10
C GLU A 50 19.56 -24.60 10.46
N GLY A 51 19.15 -25.40 9.47
CA GLY A 51 18.49 -26.69 9.69
C GLY A 51 17.09 -26.56 10.30
N ALA A 52 16.45 -25.41 10.20
CA ALA A 52 15.12 -25.20 10.75
C ALA A 52 14.07 -26.05 10.03
N SER A 53 13.21 -26.72 10.80
CA SER A 53 12.08 -27.44 10.22
C SER A 53 11.09 -26.45 9.58
N PRO A 54 10.58 -26.70 8.36
CA PRO A 54 9.52 -25.89 7.77
C PRO A 54 8.30 -25.73 8.69
N ASN A 55 7.99 -26.71 9.52
CA ASN A 55 6.92 -26.64 10.53
C ASN A 55 7.16 -25.61 11.64
N SER A 56 8.40 -25.19 11.86
CA SER A 56 8.78 -24.22 12.88
C SER A 56 8.74 -22.77 12.38
N ILE A 57 8.34 -22.56 11.12
CA ILE A 57 8.33 -21.26 10.47
C ILE A 57 6.89 -20.78 10.33
N LEU A 58 6.66 -19.55 10.82
CA LEU A 58 5.45 -18.77 10.59
C LEU A 58 5.85 -17.51 9.83
N ALA A 59 5.31 -17.33 8.61
CA ALA A 59 5.55 -16.14 7.78
C ALA A 59 4.24 -15.43 7.48
N VAL A 60 4.20 -14.13 7.79
CA VAL A 60 2.98 -13.32 7.74
C VAL A 60 3.15 -12.16 6.78
N THR A 61 2.13 -11.94 5.95
CA THR A 61 2.01 -10.78 5.07
C THR A 61 0.57 -10.23 5.08
N PHE A 62 0.31 -9.15 4.32
CA PHE A 62 -0.98 -8.43 4.40
C PHE A 62 -2.00 -8.85 3.34
N THR A 63 -1.59 -9.48 2.23
CA THR A 63 -2.51 -9.85 1.15
C THR A 63 -2.35 -11.31 0.75
N ASN A 64 -3.45 -11.93 0.31
CA ASN A 64 -3.42 -13.29 -0.20
C ASN A 64 -2.52 -13.43 -1.43
N LYS A 65 -2.44 -12.39 -2.26
CA LYS A 65 -1.54 -12.35 -3.41
C LYS A 65 -0.07 -12.36 -2.98
N ALA A 66 0.31 -11.49 -2.03
CA ALA A 66 1.68 -11.47 -1.50
C ALA A 66 2.03 -12.81 -0.82
N ALA A 67 1.09 -13.42 -0.10
CA ALA A 67 1.28 -14.74 0.50
C ALA A 67 1.49 -15.84 -0.56
N ALA A 68 0.72 -15.83 -1.65
CA ALA A 68 0.87 -16.77 -2.74
C ALA A 68 2.18 -16.57 -3.50
N GLU A 69 2.57 -15.33 -3.75
CA GLU A 69 3.84 -14.97 -4.39
C GLU A 69 5.04 -15.35 -3.53
N MET A 70 5.01 -15.02 -2.24
CA MET A 70 6.05 -15.43 -1.28
C MET A 70 6.20 -16.95 -1.24
N ARG A 71 5.09 -17.68 -1.23
CA ARG A 71 5.06 -19.15 -1.29
C ARG A 71 5.75 -19.68 -2.54
N SER A 72 5.35 -19.17 -3.71
CA SER A 72 5.92 -19.59 -5.00
C SER A 72 7.42 -19.33 -5.07
N ARG A 73 7.88 -18.17 -4.59
CA ARG A 73 9.31 -17.79 -4.57
C ARG A 73 10.11 -18.69 -3.63
N ILE A 74 9.58 -19.01 -2.44
CA ILE A 74 10.21 -19.93 -1.50
C ILE A 74 10.32 -21.35 -2.09
N GLU A 75 9.25 -21.85 -2.71
CA GLU A 75 9.22 -23.18 -3.34
C GLU A 75 10.20 -23.27 -4.51
N THR A 76 10.29 -22.23 -5.33
CA THR A 76 11.27 -22.14 -6.42
C THR A 76 12.71 -22.16 -5.89
N LEU A 77 12.99 -21.40 -4.82
CA LEU A 77 14.32 -21.28 -4.23
C LEU A 77 14.77 -22.56 -3.52
N LEU A 78 13.83 -23.25 -2.85
CA LEU A 78 14.12 -24.47 -2.11
C LEU A 78 14.01 -25.75 -2.95
N GLY A 79 13.33 -25.71 -4.11
CA GLY A 79 13.04 -26.89 -4.91
C GLY A 79 12.07 -27.89 -4.27
N VAL A 80 11.40 -27.50 -3.19
CA VAL A 80 10.48 -28.38 -2.43
C VAL A 80 9.20 -27.62 -2.04
N PRO A 81 8.05 -28.34 -1.92
CA PRO A 81 6.79 -27.73 -1.51
C PRO A 81 6.85 -27.11 -0.11
N SER A 82 6.26 -25.93 0.06
CA SER A 82 6.21 -25.20 1.33
C SER A 82 5.02 -25.58 2.24
N GLY A 83 4.26 -26.62 1.91
CA GLY A 83 2.98 -26.95 2.54
C GLY A 83 3.00 -27.16 4.07
N ALA A 84 4.16 -27.45 4.65
CA ALA A 84 4.34 -27.61 6.09
C ALA A 84 4.42 -26.28 6.85
N MET A 85 4.82 -25.19 6.21
CA MET A 85 4.94 -23.86 6.81
C MET A 85 3.56 -23.21 7.05
N TRP A 86 3.51 -22.37 8.07
CA TRP A 86 2.38 -21.46 8.25
C TRP A 86 2.70 -20.13 7.55
N LEU A 87 2.34 -20.05 6.28
CA LEU A 87 2.54 -18.89 5.44
C LEU A 87 1.18 -18.37 4.96
N GLY A 88 0.87 -17.11 5.27
CA GLY A 88 -0.42 -16.53 4.95
C GLY A 88 -0.60 -15.10 5.46
N THR A 89 -1.84 -14.62 5.35
CA THR A 89 -2.25 -13.33 5.95
C THR A 89 -2.59 -13.51 7.43
N PHE A 90 -2.54 -12.43 8.21
CA PHE A 90 -2.95 -12.44 9.62
C PHE A 90 -4.31 -13.13 9.83
N HIS A 91 -5.33 -12.74 9.08
CA HIS A 91 -6.66 -13.31 9.21
C HIS A 91 -6.74 -14.78 8.73
N GLY A 92 -6.00 -15.12 7.69
CA GLY A 92 -5.93 -16.52 7.21
C GLY A 92 -5.31 -17.46 8.24
N LEU A 93 -4.24 -17.01 8.92
CA LEU A 93 -3.58 -17.76 9.98
C LEU A 93 -4.43 -17.82 11.26
N ALA A 94 -5.07 -16.71 11.64
CA ALA A 94 -6.03 -16.68 12.74
C ALA A 94 -7.22 -17.63 12.50
N HIS A 95 -7.79 -17.61 11.30
CA HIS A 95 -8.86 -18.55 10.92
C HIS A 95 -8.39 -20.02 11.04
N ARG A 96 -7.18 -20.33 10.51
CA ARG A 96 -6.60 -21.68 10.63
C ARG A 96 -6.44 -22.11 12.09
N LEU A 97 -5.94 -21.21 12.95
CA LEU A 97 -5.80 -21.45 14.38
C LEU A 97 -7.16 -21.75 15.04
N LEU A 98 -8.17 -20.91 14.78
CA LEU A 98 -9.51 -21.07 15.35
C LEU A 98 -10.22 -22.33 14.86
N ARG A 99 -9.96 -22.77 13.62
CA ARG A 99 -10.50 -24.04 13.09
C ARG A 99 -9.91 -25.25 13.80
N ILE A 100 -8.64 -25.19 14.17
CA ILE A 100 -7.98 -26.28 14.92
C ILE A 100 -8.47 -26.31 16.38
N HIS A 101 -8.62 -25.15 17.01
CA HIS A 101 -8.94 -24.97 18.42
C HIS A 101 -10.34 -24.37 18.64
N TRP A 102 -11.30 -24.81 17.86
CA TRP A 102 -12.66 -24.26 17.90
C TRP A 102 -13.32 -24.39 19.27
N ARG A 103 -13.04 -25.50 20.01
CA ARG A 103 -13.60 -25.75 21.36
C ARG A 103 -13.06 -24.75 22.36
N GLU A 104 -11.75 -24.62 22.42
CA GLU A 104 -11.05 -23.70 23.33
C GLU A 104 -11.36 -22.23 23.00
N ALA A 105 -11.64 -21.94 21.72
CA ALA A 105 -12.09 -20.63 21.28
C ALA A 105 -13.59 -20.37 21.56
N GLY A 106 -14.33 -21.34 22.11
CA GLY A 106 -15.77 -21.21 22.36
C GLY A 106 -16.62 -21.07 21.08
N LEU A 107 -16.19 -21.73 19.99
CA LEU A 107 -16.85 -21.70 18.69
C LEU A 107 -17.42 -23.07 18.31
N PRO A 108 -18.49 -23.11 17.49
CA PRO A 108 -18.91 -24.36 16.86
C PRO A 108 -17.83 -24.86 15.88
N GLN A 109 -17.72 -26.18 15.71
CA GLN A 109 -16.74 -26.77 14.78
C GLN A 109 -16.88 -26.22 13.35
N SER A 110 -18.10 -25.98 12.92
CA SER A 110 -18.45 -25.47 11.59
C SER A 110 -18.82 -23.98 11.61
N PHE A 111 -18.24 -23.18 12.52
CA PHE A 111 -18.55 -21.75 12.58
C PHE A 111 -18.40 -21.09 11.21
N GLN A 112 -19.26 -20.14 10.93
CA GLN A 112 -19.24 -19.40 9.66
C GLN A 112 -18.68 -18.01 9.87
N ILE A 113 -17.97 -17.52 8.84
CA ILE A 113 -17.48 -16.13 8.81
C ILE A 113 -18.56 -15.30 8.13
N LEU A 114 -19.05 -14.30 8.85
CA LEU A 114 -20.03 -13.35 8.33
C LEU A 114 -19.41 -12.46 7.27
N ASP A 115 -20.12 -12.30 6.19
CA ASP A 115 -19.86 -11.20 5.28
C ASP A 115 -20.46 -9.87 5.81
N SER A 116 -20.17 -8.76 5.12
CA SER A 116 -20.62 -7.44 5.58
C SER A 116 -22.14 -7.27 5.53
N GLU A 117 -22.84 -8.01 4.66
CA GLU A 117 -24.31 -7.96 4.57
C GLU A 117 -24.94 -8.75 5.72
N ASP A 118 -24.39 -9.92 6.01
CA ASP A 118 -24.83 -10.74 7.14
C ASP A 118 -24.56 -10.02 8.46
N GLN A 119 -23.41 -9.36 8.61
CA GLN A 119 -23.14 -8.47 9.74
C GLN A 119 -24.22 -7.39 9.88
N ALA A 120 -24.50 -6.68 8.78
CA ALA A 120 -25.54 -5.63 8.79
C ALA A 120 -26.93 -6.19 9.09
N ARG A 121 -27.24 -7.41 8.62
CA ARG A 121 -28.51 -8.09 8.89
C ARG A 121 -28.66 -8.45 10.38
N ILE A 122 -27.59 -8.98 10.99
CA ILE A 122 -27.58 -9.25 12.42
C ILE A 122 -27.72 -7.95 13.21
N LEU A 123 -26.97 -6.92 12.84
CA LEU A 123 -27.01 -5.63 13.53
C LEU A 123 -28.42 -4.98 13.46
N ARG A 124 -29.10 -5.03 12.29
CA ARG A 124 -30.50 -4.53 12.20
C ARG A 124 -31.44 -5.27 13.15
N LYS A 125 -31.27 -6.60 13.28
CA LYS A 125 -32.06 -7.36 14.28
C LYS A 125 -31.75 -6.91 15.70
N VAL A 126 -30.49 -6.64 16.00
CA VAL A 126 -30.06 -6.10 17.32
C VAL A 126 -30.66 -4.72 17.57
N LEU A 127 -30.59 -3.80 16.59
CA LEU A 127 -31.18 -2.46 16.73
C LEU A 127 -32.69 -2.53 16.97
N LYS A 128 -33.39 -3.38 16.22
CA LYS A 128 -34.82 -3.62 16.42
C LYS A 128 -35.13 -4.18 17.82
N ALA A 129 -34.32 -5.12 18.31
CA ALA A 129 -34.48 -5.70 19.65
C ALA A 129 -34.20 -4.70 20.76
N LEU A 130 -33.38 -3.68 20.50
CA LEU A 130 -33.08 -2.57 21.43
C LEU A 130 -34.04 -1.37 21.22
N GLU A 131 -35.05 -1.50 20.36
CA GLU A 131 -36.01 -0.43 20.03
C GLU A 131 -35.32 0.86 19.52
N LEU A 132 -34.25 0.73 18.78
CA LEU A 132 -33.46 1.84 18.23
C LEU A 132 -33.82 2.12 16.78
N ASP A 133 -34.02 3.41 16.45
CA ASP A 133 -34.31 3.86 15.10
C ASP A 133 -33.07 3.77 14.18
N GLU A 134 -33.19 2.99 13.11
CA GLU A 134 -32.12 2.80 12.11
C GLU A 134 -31.77 4.09 11.32
N THR A 135 -32.63 5.10 11.34
CA THR A 135 -32.35 6.39 10.70
C THR A 135 -31.36 7.22 11.52
N ARG A 136 -31.42 7.10 12.85
CA ARG A 136 -30.50 7.72 13.80
C ARG A 136 -29.27 6.85 14.04
N TRP A 137 -29.46 5.54 14.18
CA TRP A 137 -28.41 4.55 14.45
C TRP A 137 -28.09 3.77 13.17
N ILE A 138 -27.32 4.41 12.28
CA ILE A 138 -27.02 3.86 10.96
C ILE A 138 -26.19 2.57 11.10
N PRO A 139 -26.69 1.40 10.71
CA PRO A 139 -26.04 0.11 10.94
C PRO A 139 -24.58 0.07 10.47
N ARG A 140 -24.29 0.72 9.34
CA ARG A 140 -22.95 0.76 8.77
C ARG A 140 -21.95 1.53 9.64
N GLU A 141 -22.35 2.64 10.24
CA GLU A 141 -21.49 3.44 11.11
C GLU A 141 -21.21 2.69 12.42
N ILE A 142 -22.21 1.98 12.93
CA ILE A 142 -22.06 1.15 14.12
C ILE A 142 -21.10 -0.02 13.84
N LEU A 143 -21.20 -0.69 12.69
CA LEU A 143 -20.25 -1.74 12.32
C LEU A 143 -18.81 -1.22 12.22
N TRP A 144 -18.61 -0.01 11.72
CA TRP A 144 -17.28 0.60 11.73
C TRP A 144 -16.75 0.83 13.15
N PHE A 145 -17.60 1.36 14.03
CA PHE A 145 -17.22 1.49 15.43
C PHE A 145 -16.82 0.12 16.02
N ILE A 146 -17.65 -0.91 15.84
CA ILE A 146 -17.39 -2.26 16.36
C ILE A 146 -16.06 -2.80 15.81
N ASN A 147 -15.85 -2.75 14.51
CA ASN A 147 -14.64 -3.27 13.87
C ASN A 147 -13.40 -2.49 14.33
N ALA A 148 -13.48 -1.16 14.44
CA ALA A 148 -12.39 -0.32 14.95
C ALA A 148 -12.02 -0.70 16.40
N GLN A 149 -13.01 -0.97 17.27
CA GLN A 149 -12.73 -1.42 18.63
C GLN A 149 -12.07 -2.81 18.65
N LYS A 150 -12.51 -3.73 17.80
CA LYS A 150 -11.89 -5.07 17.66
C LYS A 150 -10.45 -4.97 17.15
N ASP A 151 -10.17 -4.09 16.20
CA ASP A 151 -8.81 -3.82 15.68
C ASP A 151 -7.88 -3.24 16.74
N GLU A 152 -8.41 -2.54 17.75
CA GLU A 152 -7.69 -2.12 18.94
C GLU A 152 -7.54 -3.22 20.01
N GLY A 153 -8.21 -4.35 19.82
CA GLY A 153 -8.24 -5.45 20.77
C GLY A 153 -9.18 -5.22 21.94
N LEU A 154 -10.24 -4.42 21.76
CA LEU A 154 -11.17 -4.03 22.80
C LEU A 154 -12.52 -4.74 22.67
N ARG A 155 -12.96 -5.35 23.77
CA ARG A 155 -14.33 -5.81 23.96
C ARG A 155 -15.19 -4.70 24.58
N PRO A 156 -16.52 -4.76 24.51
CA PRO A 156 -17.40 -3.74 25.08
C PRO A 156 -17.04 -3.35 26.51
N LYS A 157 -16.73 -4.35 27.36
CA LYS A 157 -16.33 -4.15 28.78
C LYS A 157 -15.03 -3.36 28.98
N HIS A 158 -14.20 -3.23 27.96
CA HIS A 158 -12.92 -2.52 28.04
C HIS A 158 -12.99 -1.08 27.52
N ILE A 159 -14.14 -0.68 26.96
CA ILE A 159 -14.31 0.64 26.36
C ILE A 159 -14.88 1.60 27.40
N LYS A 160 -14.22 2.74 27.61
CA LYS A 160 -14.71 3.81 28.48
C LYS A 160 -15.70 4.69 27.73
N ASP A 161 -16.79 5.04 28.35
CA ASP A 161 -17.83 5.90 27.75
C ASP A 161 -17.53 7.41 27.87
N ASP A 162 -16.57 7.76 28.73
CA ASP A 162 -16.11 9.13 29.00
C ASP A 162 -17.26 10.12 29.26
N GLY A 163 -18.43 9.61 29.71
CA GLY A 163 -19.64 10.40 29.95
C GLY A 163 -20.47 10.73 28.71
N ASP A 164 -20.04 10.30 27.49
CA ASP A 164 -20.79 10.53 26.25
C ASP A 164 -21.97 9.55 26.12
N PRO A 165 -23.23 10.04 26.10
CA PRO A 165 -24.41 9.19 25.94
C PRO A 165 -24.42 8.42 24.63
N THR A 166 -23.89 9.00 23.54
CA THR A 166 -23.82 8.36 22.22
C THR A 166 -22.84 7.19 22.26
N ARG A 167 -21.66 7.42 22.83
CA ARG A 167 -20.64 6.37 23.00
C ARG A 167 -21.12 5.24 23.91
N ARG A 168 -21.82 5.58 25.00
CA ARG A 168 -22.45 4.58 25.88
C ARG A 168 -23.45 3.71 25.12
N GLN A 169 -24.26 4.30 24.26
CA GLN A 169 -25.22 3.55 23.46
C GLN A 169 -24.52 2.66 22.44
N LEU A 170 -23.45 3.13 21.78
CA LEU A 170 -22.63 2.33 20.86
C LEU A 170 -22.02 1.11 21.58
N ILE A 171 -21.55 1.27 22.80
CA ILE A 171 -21.02 0.15 23.61
C ILE A 171 -22.11 -0.89 23.90
N LYS A 172 -23.32 -0.46 24.25
CA LYS A 172 -24.47 -1.37 24.46
C LYS A 172 -24.83 -2.13 23.19
N ILE A 173 -24.85 -1.44 22.05
CA ILE A 173 -25.13 -2.07 20.76
C ILE A 173 -24.03 -3.08 20.41
N TYR A 174 -22.75 -2.75 20.64
CA TYR A 174 -21.64 -3.65 20.42
C TYR A 174 -21.76 -4.92 21.27
N GLN A 175 -22.10 -4.80 22.55
CA GLN A 175 -22.34 -5.94 23.44
C GLN A 175 -23.47 -6.84 22.91
N ALA A 176 -24.61 -6.27 22.59
CA ALA A 176 -25.75 -7.01 22.06
C ALA A 176 -25.44 -7.71 20.70
N TYR A 177 -24.59 -7.06 19.86
CA TYR A 177 -24.12 -7.64 18.62
C TYR A 177 -23.21 -8.85 18.86
N GLU A 178 -22.25 -8.78 19.79
CA GLU A 178 -21.40 -9.92 20.17
C GLU A 178 -22.23 -11.10 20.67
N GLU A 179 -23.18 -10.85 21.56
CA GLU A 179 -24.09 -11.88 22.07
C GLU A 179 -24.92 -12.52 20.96
N ALA A 180 -25.40 -11.74 19.99
CA ALA A 180 -26.13 -12.24 18.84
C ALA A 180 -25.26 -13.13 17.93
N CYS A 181 -24.03 -12.73 17.65
CA CYS A 181 -23.07 -13.53 16.89
C CYS A 181 -22.71 -14.83 17.61
N GLN A 182 -22.50 -14.77 18.93
CA GLN A 182 -22.19 -15.94 19.73
C GLN A 182 -23.35 -16.96 19.74
N ARG A 183 -24.58 -16.49 19.95
CA ARG A 183 -25.79 -17.37 19.88
C ARG A 183 -25.98 -18.01 18.50
N ALA A 184 -25.63 -17.29 17.44
CA ALA A 184 -25.72 -17.79 16.06
C ALA A 184 -24.54 -18.69 15.67
N GLY A 185 -23.50 -18.79 16.48
CA GLY A 185 -22.27 -19.55 16.18
C GLY A 185 -21.48 -19.00 15.00
N VAL A 186 -21.49 -17.69 14.80
CA VAL A 186 -20.86 -17.00 13.68
C VAL A 186 -19.82 -15.99 14.17
N VAL A 187 -18.86 -15.68 13.33
CA VAL A 187 -17.81 -14.69 13.60
C VAL A 187 -17.71 -13.70 12.46
N ASP A 188 -17.47 -12.43 12.75
CA ASP A 188 -17.10 -11.48 11.71
C ASP A 188 -15.59 -11.49 11.44
N PHE A 189 -15.17 -10.77 10.40
CA PHE A 189 -13.79 -10.80 9.96
C PHE A 189 -12.81 -10.22 11.01
N ALA A 190 -13.18 -9.13 11.68
CA ALA A 190 -12.38 -8.53 12.75
C ALA A 190 -12.31 -9.44 14.00
N GLU A 191 -13.39 -10.20 14.25
CA GLU A 191 -13.45 -11.17 15.33
C GLU A 191 -12.42 -12.29 15.21
N LEU A 192 -12.06 -12.70 14.00
CA LEU A 192 -11.09 -13.78 13.78
C LEU A 192 -9.77 -13.51 14.52
N LEU A 193 -9.24 -12.30 14.35
CA LEU A 193 -7.94 -11.97 14.93
C LEU A 193 -8.04 -11.67 16.42
N LEU A 194 -9.09 -10.96 16.84
CA LEU A 194 -9.33 -10.69 18.26
C LEU A 194 -9.51 -11.99 19.05
N ARG A 195 -10.31 -12.92 18.56
CA ARG A 195 -10.54 -14.21 19.21
C ARG A 195 -9.32 -15.13 19.19
N ALA A 196 -8.54 -15.09 18.10
CA ALA A 196 -7.26 -15.81 18.05
C ALA A 196 -6.24 -15.27 19.05
N TYR A 197 -6.22 -13.95 19.28
CA TYR A 197 -5.41 -13.32 20.31
C TYR A 197 -5.89 -13.74 21.71
N GLU A 198 -7.19 -13.67 21.99
CA GLU A 198 -7.78 -14.08 23.27
C GLU A 198 -7.57 -15.55 23.55
N LEU A 199 -7.70 -16.42 22.53
CA LEU A 199 -7.45 -17.85 22.65
C LEU A 199 -6.06 -18.13 23.22
N TRP A 200 -5.04 -17.46 22.76
CA TRP A 200 -3.69 -17.62 23.27
C TRP A 200 -3.47 -16.94 24.62
N ARG A 201 -4.01 -15.74 24.82
CA ARG A 201 -3.90 -15.00 26.06
C ARG A 201 -4.51 -15.78 27.24
N ASP A 202 -5.65 -16.40 27.00
CA ASP A 202 -6.46 -17.04 28.05
C ASP A 202 -6.11 -18.55 28.19
N ASN A 203 -5.25 -19.10 27.32
CA ASN A 203 -4.81 -20.50 27.35
C ASN A 203 -3.27 -20.62 27.32
N PRO A 204 -2.57 -20.38 28.45
CA PRO A 204 -1.12 -20.41 28.50
C PRO A 204 -0.47 -21.72 28.01
N PRO A 205 -1.01 -22.92 28.27
CA PRO A 205 -0.44 -24.16 27.73
C PRO A 205 -0.49 -24.22 26.19
N LEU A 206 -1.60 -23.74 25.61
CA LEU A 206 -1.76 -23.67 24.15
C LEU A 206 -0.78 -22.66 23.56
N LEU A 207 -0.66 -21.47 24.16
CA LEU A 207 0.31 -20.48 23.76
C LEU A 207 1.74 -21.03 23.79
N GLN A 208 2.11 -21.74 24.88
CA GLN A 208 3.43 -22.33 25.00
C GLN A 208 3.70 -23.40 23.92
N HIS A 209 2.70 -24.20 23.58
CA HIS A 209 2.79 -25.13 22.46
C HIS A 209 3.15 -24.41 21.15
N TYR A 210 2.47 -23.31 20.84
CA TYR A 210 2.74 -22.56 19.60
C TYR A 210 4.03 -21.76 19.65
N ARG A 211 4.47 -21.25 20.80
CA ARG A 211 5.79 -20.64 21.00
C ARG A 211 6.92 -21.65 20.74
N THR A 212 6.77 -22.86 21.25
CA THR A 212 7.74 -23.95 21.01
C THR A 212 7.75 -24.38 19.55
N ARG A 213 6.59 -24.40 18.91
CA ARG A 213 6.45 -24.74 17.50
C ARG A 213 7.02 -23.67 16.59
N PHE A 214 6.57 -22.42 16.72
CA PHE A 214 6.96 -21.31 15.82
C PHE A 214 8.16 -20.55 16.36
N ARG A 215 9.32 -21.18 16.28
CA ARG A 215 10.59 -20.56 16.70
C ARG A 215 11.01 -19.41 15.80
N HIS A 216 10.58 -19.41 14.53
CA HIS A 216 10.91 -18.42 13.53
C HIS A 216 9.62 -17.73 13.06
N VAL A 217 9.47 -16.48 13.45
CA VAL A 217 8.32 -15.66 13.08
C VAL A 217 8.82 -14.54 12.16
N LEU A 218 8.40 -14.58 10.89
CA LEU A 218 8.81 -13.60 9.89
C LEU A 218 7.58 -12.75 9.50
N VAL A 219 7.77 -11.45 9.42
CA VAL A 219 6.67 -10.51 9.11
C VAL A 219 7.09 -9.55 8.02
N ASP A 220 6.32 -9.52 6.94
CA ASP A 220 6.48 -8.56 5.86
C ASP A 220 5.61 -7.31 6.11
N GLU A 221 6.03 -6.15 5.58
CA GLU A 221 5.33 -4.87 5.71
C GLU A 221 4.92 -4.54 7.17
N PHE A 222 5.83 -4.77 8.10
CA PHE A 222 5.55 -4.68 9.54
C PHE A 222 5.02 -3.30 9.96
N GLN A 223 5.37 -2.23 9.25
CA GLN A 223 4.85 -0.88 9.47
C GLN A 223 3.33 -0.79 9.24
N ASP A 224 2.74 -1.71 8.47
CA ASP A 224 1.29 -1.73 8.19
C ASP A 224 0.47 -2.45 9.28
N THR A 225 1.11 -2.96 10.34
CA THR A 225 0.42 -3.67 11.43
C THR A 225 -0.46 -2.74 12.28
N ASN A 226 -1.69 -3.18 12.58
CA ASN A 226 -2.56 -2.52 13.55
C ASN A 226 -2.31 -3.05 14.99
N ALA A 227 -3.02 -2.49 15.98
CA ALA A 227 -2.80 -2.80 17.38
C ALA A 227 -3.01 -4.28 17.71
N ILE A 228 -4.09 -4.91 17.22
CA ILE A 228 -4.37 -6.31 17.54
C ILE A 228 -3.39 -7.26 16.84
N GLN A 229 -2.94 -6.94 15.62
CA GLN A 229 -1.94 -7.69 14.89
C GLN A 229 -0.60 -7.67 15.62
N TYR A 230 -0.19 -6.49 16.10
CA TYR A 230 1.01 -6.35 16.91
C TYR A 230 0.90 -7.16 18.21
N LYS A 231 -0.20 -7.01 18.97
CA LYS A 231 -0.44 -7.76 20.21
C LYS A 231 -0.41 -9.27 19.98
N TRP A 232 -1.00 -9.74 18.88
CA TRP A 232 -1.04 -11.15 18.50
C TRP A 232 0.37 -11.70 18.22
N LEU A 233 1.19 -10.95 17.46
CA LEU A 233 2.59 -11.29 17.17
C LEU A 233 3.43 -11.32 18.46
N MET A 234 3.35 -10.27 19.27
CA MET A 234 4.14 -10.15 20.50
C MET A 234 3.77 -11.23 21.52
N LEU A 235 2.49 -11.58 21.60
CA LEU A 235 2.03 -12.66 22.44
C LEU A 235 2.63 -13.99 21.98
N LEU A 236 2.64 -14.26 20.67
CA LEU A 236 3.23 -15.49 20.13
C LEU A 236 4.75 -15.55 20.32
N THR A 237 5.46 -14.50 19.96
CA THR A 237 6.93 -14.49 20.04
C THR A 237 7.41 -14.53 21.49
N GLY A 238 6.73 -13.83 22.40
CA GLY A 238 7.19 -13.67 23.77
C GLY A 238 8.51 -12.89 23.86
N PRO A 239 9.05 -12.70 25.07
CA PRO A 239 10.27 -11.89 25.28
C PRO A 239 11.55 -12.55 24.76
N GLU A 240 11.57 -13.87 24.61
CA GLU A 240 12.73 -14.65 24.13
C GLU A 240 12.57 -15.10 22.66
N GLY A 241 11.51 -14.66 22.00
CA GLY A 241 11.26 -15.03 20.60
C GLY A 241 12.28 -14.43 19.64
N LEU A 242 12.31 -14.98 18.43
CA LEU A 242 13.25 -14.60 17.37
C LEU A 242 12.48 -14.02 16.17
N PRO A 243 11.73 -12.92 16.35
CA PRO A 243 11.00 -12.32 15.25
C PRO A 243 11.98 -11.65 14.26
N PHE A 244 11.76 -11.93 12.99
CA PHE A 244 12.43 -11.26 11.88
C PHE A 244 11.39 -10.42 11.14
N VAL A 245 11.38 -9.12 11.40
CA VAL A 245 10.39 -8.21 10.85
C VAL A 245 11.01 -7.32 9.79
N VAL A 246 10.32 -7.17 8.68
CA VAL A 246 10.73 -6.34 7.57
C VAL A 246 9.70 -5.23 7.40
N GLY A 247 10.16 -3.99 7.36
CA GLY A 247 9.30 -2.82 7.27
C GLY A 247 9.90 -1.70 6.45
N ASP A 248 9.03 -0.76 6.07
CA ASP A 248 9.45 0.44 5.34
C ASP A 248 10.09 1.45 6.29
N ASP A 249 11.08 2.18 5.78
CA ASP A 249 11.71 3.27 6.53
C ASP A 249 10.81 4.51 6.50
N ASP A 250 11.07 5.47 7.38
CA ASP A 250 10.19 6.60 7.62
C ASP A 250 10.08 7.56 6.43
N GLN A 251 8.86 8.05 6.20
CA GLN A 251 8.52 9.08 5.23
C GLN A 251 8.70 10.46 5.86
N CYS A 252 9.84 11.11 5.67
CA CYS A 252 10.18 12.37 6.32
C CYS A 252 10.79 13.40 5.36
N LEU A 253 10.78 14.65 5.80
CA LEU A 253 11.45 15.81 5.18
C LEU A 253 12.73 16.13 5.94
N ALA A 254 13.74 16.70 5.25
CA ALA A 254 15.01 17.09 5.86
C ALA A 254 14.85 18.27 6.82
N ALA A 255 15.72 18.36 7.83
CA ALA A 255 15.88 19.54 8.66
C ALA A 255 16.11 20.81 7.80
N GLY A 256 15.65 21.95 8.27
CA GLY A 256 15.72 23.23 7.56
C GLY A 256 14.65 23.41 6.47
N THR A 257 13.84 22.39 6.18
CA THR A 257 12.73 22.50 5.23
C THR A 257 11.75 23.58 5.67
N GLN A 258 11.53 24.60 4.82
CA GLN A 258 10.65 25.73 5.13
C GLN A 258 9.19 25.34 4.92
N VAL A 259 8.38 25.37 5.98
CA VAL A 259 6.94 25.12 5.94
C VAL A 259 6.19 26.45 5.90
N THR A 260 5.18 26.55 5.03
CA THR A 260 4.35 27.74 4.93
C THR A 260 3.27 27.71 6.01
N MET A 261 3.29 28.67 6.92
CA MET A 261 2.32 28.82 8.00
C MET A 261 1.00 29.44 7.49
N ALA A 262 -0.03 29.38 8.33
CA ALA A 262 -1.36 29.92 8.00
C ALA A 262 -1.38 31.43 7.70
N ASP A 263 -0.47 32.18 8.29
CA ASP A 263 -0.27 33.64 8.08
C ASP A 263 0.61 33.96 6.88
N GLY A 264 1.08 32.95 6.16
CA GLY A 264 2.00 33.07 5.03
C GLY A 264 3.49 33.14 5.40
N ALA A 265 3.83 33.18 6.68
CA ALA A 265 5.23 33.11 7.13
C ALA A 265 5.84 31.76 6.79
N LYS A 266 7.17 31.72 6.63
CA LYS A 266 7.93 30.46 6.46
C LYS A 266 8.69 30.15 7.74
N ARG A 267 8.53 28.93 8.24
CA ARG A 267 9.22 28.44 9.43
C ARG A 267 9.90 27.12 9.14
N ALA A 268 11.09 26.91 9.72
CA ALA A 268 11.79 25.65 9.61
C ALA A 268 10.97 24.53 10.29
N ILE A 269 10.89 23.36 9.64
CA ILE A 269 10.04 22.24 10.07
C ILE A 269 10.34 21.78 11.49
N GLU A 270 11.61 21.85 11.92
CA GLU A 270 12.06 21.52 13.27
C GLU A 270 11.52 22.44 14.37
N SER A 271 11.04 23.64 14.00
CA SER A 271 10.48 24.62 14.94
C SER A 271 8.96 24.54 15.09
N ILE A 272 8.32 23.65 14.33
CA ILE A 272 6.85 23.50 14.33
C ILE A 272 6.46 22.53 15.45
N VAL A 273 5.39 22.87 16.16
CA VAL A 273 4.85 22.07 17.27
C VAL A 273 3.37 21.74 17.05
N ALA A 274 2.89 20.69 17.71
CA ALA A 274 1.48 20.35 17.73
C ALA A 274 0.63 21.53 18.24
N GLY A 275 -0.41 21.89 17.51
CA GLY A 275 -1.26 23.05 17.76
C GLY A 275 -0.98 24.22 16.81
N ASP A 276 0.20 24.28 16.18
CA ASP A 276 0.47 25.26 15.13
C ASP A 276 -0.50 25.13 13.95
N SER A 277 -0.64 26.19 13.17
CA SER A 277 -1.50 26.24 11.98
C SER A 277 -0.68 26.48 10.73
N VAL A 278 -0.72 25.55 9.79
CA VAL A 278 0.00 25.61 8.51
C VAL A 278 -0.96 25.82 7.36
N LEU A 279 -0.46 26.28 6.22
CA LEU A 279 -1.24 26.37 5.01
C LEU A 279 -1.34 25.00 4.34
N SER A 280 -2.57 24.58 4.03
CA SER A 280 -2.89 23.29 3.45
C SER A 280 -3.87 23.41 2.30
N ASN A 281 -3.83 22.48 1.35
CA ASN A 281 -4.71 22.42 0.19
C ASN A 281 -5.94 21.55 0.50
N TYR A 282 -7.12 22.17 0.47
CA TYR A 282 -8.42 21.52 0.72
C TYR A 282 -9.03 20.89 -0.54
N GLY A 283 -8.31 20.91 -1.65
CA GLY A 283 -8.72 20.40 -2.96
C GLY A 283 -9.03 21.49 -3.97
N GLY A 284 -8.67 21.24 -5.25
CA GLY A 284 -8.97 22.16 -6.34
C GLY A 284 -8.28 23.53 -6.25
N GLY A 285 -7.15 23.64 -5.57
CA GLY A 285 -6.41 24.91 -5.39
C GLY A 285 -6.93 25.78 -4.23
N ASP A 286 -7.79 25.26 -3.37
CA ASP A 286 -8.31 25.96 -2.20
C ASP A 286 -7.35 25.81 -1.02
N PHE A 287 -6.51 26.83 -0.79
CA PHE A 287 -5.54 26.85 0.30
C PHE A 287 -6.12 27.52 1.54
N ARG A 288 -6.10 26.82 2.67
CA ARG A 288 -6.62 27.28 3.96
C ARG A 288 -5.74 26.85 5.12
N PRO A 289 -5.87 27.50 6.30
CA PRO A 289 -5.26 27.04 7.53
C PRO A 289 -5.71 25.65 7.92
N ALA A 290 -4.75 24.80 8.32
CA ALA A 290 -4.99 23.48 8.90
C ALA A 290 -4.11 23.29 10.12
N ARG A 291 -4.64 22.63 11.16
CA ARG A 291 -3.94 22.42 12.43
C ARG A 291 -2.95 21.27 12.31
N VAL A 292 -1.75 21.47 12.83
CA VAL A 292 -0.78 20.41 13.10
C VAL A 292 -1.23 19.64 14.34
N THR A 293 -1.51 18.36 14.19
CA THR A 293 -1.95 17.51 15.32
C THR A 293 -0.76 16.87 16.03
N GLU A 294 0.31 16.55 15.29
CA GLU A 294 1.50 15.90 15.81
C GLU A 294 2.73 16.24 14.95
N CYS A 295 3.89 16.20 15.58
CA CYS A 295 5.20 16.38 14.94
C CYS A 295 6.06 15.16 15.24
N PHE A 296 6.80 14.71 14.24
CA PHE A 296 7.70 13.57 14.34
C PHE A 296 9.11 14.00 13.99
N THR A 297 10.09 13.47 14.72
CA THR A 297 11.50 13.65 14.42
C THR A 297 12.26 12.35 14.59
N LYS A 298 13.23 12.14 13.73
CA LYS A 298 14.10 10.97 13.75
C LYS A 298 15.48 11.30 13.22
N SER A 299 16.52 10.71 13.79
CA SER A 299 17.85 10.73 13.20
C SER A 299 17.89 9.75 12.03
N ARG A 300 18.34 10.22 10.88
CA ARG A 300 18.58 9.41 9.69
C ARG A 300 20.04 9.50 9.28
N GLN A 301 20.59 8.36 8.92
CA GLN A 301 21.85 8.26 8.21
C GLN A 301 21.54 7.53 6.89
N GLY A 302 21.83 8.16 5.77
CA GLY A 302 21.53 7.60 4.46
C GLY A 302 21.23 8.66 3.41
N ARG A 303 20.57 8.25 2.34
CA ARG A 303 20.31 9.08 1.16
C ARG A 303 19.06 9.94 1.32
N LEU A 304 19.12 11.19 0.90
CA LEU A 304 17.98 12.08 0.68
C LEU A 304 17.80 12.32 -0.81
N VAL A 305 16.56 12.56 -1.21
CA VAL A 305 16.18 12.99 -2.57
C VAL A 305 15.89 14.47 -2.57
N CYS A 306 16.61 15.21 -3.40
CA CYS A 306 16.44 16.65 -3.59
C CYS A 306 15.70 16.87 -4.92
N VAL A 307 14.45 17.31 -4.85
CA VAL A 307 13.62 17.59 -6.02
C VAL A 307 13.68 19.09 -6.32
N HIS A 308 14.21 19.46 -7.48
CA HIS A 308 14.33 20.85 -7.95
C HIS A 308 13.27 21.14 -9.00
N LEU A 309 12.46 22.18 -8.75
CA LEU A 309 11.47 22.65 -9.70
C LEU A 309 12.03 23.82 -10.52
N ARG A 310 11.44 24.04 -11.69
CA ARG A 310 11.81 25.11 -12.62
C ARG A 310 11.70 26.51 -11.99
N SER A 311 10.75 26.74 -11.07
CA SER A 311 10.62 27.99 -10.32
C SER A 311 11.75 28.27 -9.34
N GLY A 312 12.63 27.31 -9.10
CA GLY A 312 13.66 27.37 -8.06
C GLY A 312 13.19 26.79 -6.71
N ALA A 313 11.94 26.35 -6.58
CA ALA A 313 11.49 25.64 -5.37
C ALA A 313 12.22 24.30 -5.23
N VAL A 314 12.63 23.97 -4.00
CA VAL A 314 13.38 22.75 -3.70
C VAL A 314 12.78 22.08 -2.46
N VAL A 315 12.57 20.78 -2.53
CA VAL A 315 12.23 19.98 -1.37
C VAL A 315 13.20 18.81 -1.22
N LYS A 316 13.68 18.61 0.01
CA LYS A 316 14.56 17.49 0.40
C LYS A 316 13.79 16.54 1.28
N SER A 317 13.70 15.30 0.86
CA SER A 317 12.93 14.27 1.56
C SER A 317 13.64 12.92 1.53
N THR A 318 13.21 12.02 2.40
CA THR A 318 13.62 10.62 2.33
C THR A 318 13.11 10.00 1.03
N PRO A 319 13.78 8.98 0.46
CA PRO A 319 13.35 8.33 -0.79
C PRO A 319 11.91 7.81 -0.75
N GLU A 320 11.44 7.41 0.43
CA GLU A 320 10.12 6.84 0.71
C GLU A 320 9.03 7.89 0.90
N HIS A 321 9.40 9.16 1.13
CA HIS A 321 8.42 10.23 1.33
C HIS A 321 7.53 10.41 0.11
N VAL A 322 6.22 10.58 0.36
CA VAL A 322 5.23 10.65 -0.72
C VAL A 322 4.90 12.08 -1.08
N HIS A 323 5.03 12.38 -2.35
CA HIS A 323 4.65 13.65 -2.95
C HIS A 323 3.49 13.48 -3.93
N PHE A 324 2.83 14.59 -4.27
CA PHE A 324 1.88 14.67 -5.39
C PHE A 324 2.65 15.05 -6.65
N ALA A 325 2.99 14.07 -7.48
CA ALA A 325 3.76 14.29 -8.70
C ALA A 325 3.24 13.43 -9.86
N GLY A 326 3.33 13.92 -11.09
CA GLY A 326 2.89 13.15 -12.25
C GLY A 326 3.00 13.95 -13.55
N TYR A 327 2.57 13.36 -14.65
CA TYR A 327 2.56 14.00 -15.95
C TYR A 327 1.17 14.51 -16.28
N VAL A 328 1.06 15.78 -16.67
CA VAL A 328 -0.20 16.46 -17.00
C VAL A 328 -0.06 17.13 -18.36
N LEU A 329 -0.95 16.84 -19.29
CA LEU A 329 -0.97 17.48 -20.60
C LEU A 329 -1.15 19.00 -20.47
N GLY A 330 -0.30 19.74 -21.16
CA GLY A 330 -0.17 21.18 -21.09
C GLY A 330 1.01 21.63 -20.23
N PRO A 331 0.97 21.47 -18.90
CA PRO A 331 2.10 21.85 -18.03
C PRO A 331 3.37 21.02 -18.23
N THR A 332 3.25 19.70 -18.50
CA THR A 332 4.41 18.84 -18.76
C THR A 332 5.09 19.23 -20.08
N PRO A 333 6.42 19.49 -20.09
CA PRO A 333 7.14 19.80 -21.32
C PRO A 333 7.20 18.58 -22.27
N GLN A 334 7.58 18.81 -23.52
CA GLN A 334 7.81 17.72 -24.43
C GLN A 334 8.90 16.80 -23.87
N THR A 335 8.51 15.57 -23.57
CA THR A 335 9.36 14.56 -22.90
C THR A 335 9.16 13.23 -23.58
N TYR A 336 10.26 12.49 -23.74
CA TYR A 336 10.26 11.14 -24.26
C TYR A 336 10.55 10.17 -23.13
N PHE A 337 9.78 9.10 -23.04
CA PHE A 337 9.81 8.13 -21.95
C PHE A 337 10.44 6.82 -22.41
N LEU A 338 11.37 6.31 -21.63
CA LEU A 338 11.64 4.87 -21.57
C LEU A 338 10.82 4.29 -20.43
N TYR A 339 9.97 3.30 -20.71
CA TYR A 339 9.12 2.66 -19.71
C TYR A 339 9.27 1.13 -19.71
N LEU A 340 9.06 0.54 -18.54
CA LEU A 340 8.81 -0.88 -18.34
C LEU A 340 7.30 -1.08 -18.21
N MET A 341 6.76 -2.10 -18.87
CA MET A 341 5.33 -2.42 -18.87
C MET A 341 5.13 -3.89 -18.50
N TYR A 342 4.14 -4.17 -17.67
CA TYR A 342 3.76 -5.52 -17.27
C TYR A 342 2.39 -5.90 -17.80
N LYS A 343 2.23 -7.16 -18.19
CA LYS A 343 0.94 -7.77 -18.53
C LYS A 343 0.87 -9.19 -17.99
N GLU A 344 -0.22 -9.49 -17.29
CA GLU A 344 -0.49 -10.83 -16.77
C GLU A 344 -0.49 -11.89 -17.87
N GLY A 345 0.22 -13.00 -17.62
CA GLY A 345 0.40 -14.09 -18.59
C GLY A 345 1.38 -13.82 -19.76
N MET A 346 2.01 -12.62 -19.79
CA MET A 346 3.04 -12.26 -20.77
C MET A 346 4.36 -11.84 -20.12
N GLY A 347 4.33 -11.29 -18.89
CA GLY A 347 5.51 -10.78 -18.19
C GLY A 347 5.81 -9.32 -18.47
N TYR A 348 7.09 -8.95 -18.55
CA TYR A 348 7.57 -7.58 -18.67
C TYR A 348 8.20 -7.29 -20.02
N ARG A 349 8.07 -6.03 -20.48
CA ARG A 349 8.72 -5.52 -21.69
C ARG A 349 9.11 -4.06 -21.55
N LEU A 350 10.11 -3.63 -22.32
CA LEU A 350 10.47 -2.23 -22.50
C LEU A 350 9.70 -1.59 -23.65
N GLY A 351 9.59 -0.27 -23.62
CA GLY A 351 9.04 0.51 -24.71
C GLY A 351 9.30 2.01 -24.54
N THR A 352 9.12 2.74 -25.63
CA THR A 352 9.24 4.20 -25.64
C THR A 352 7.94 4.87 -26.03
N SER A 353 7.75 6.09 -25.56
CA SER A 353 6.60 6.94 -25.84
C SER A 353 6.98 8.41 -25.63
N GLN A 354 6.13 9.32 -26.08
CA GLN A 354 6.27 10.76 -25.82
C GLN A 354 5.06 11.30 -25.05
N VAL A 355 5.19 12.51 -24.46
CA VAL A 355 4.10 13.13 -23.69
C VAL A 355 2.88 13.35 -24.54
N TYR A 356 3.03 13.90 -25.73
CA TYR A 356 1.94 14.27 -26.61
C TYR A 356 1.98 13.47 -27.90
N THR A 357 0.82 12.95 -28.33
CA THR A 357 0.65 12.28 -29.61
C THR A 357 -0.42 13.05 -30.39
N GLU A 358 -0.06 13.61 -31.55
CA GLU A 358 -0.99 14.32 -32.41
C GLU A 358 -2.14 13.45 -32.93
N GLY A 359 -3.28 14.06 -33.23
CA GLY A 359 -4.39 13.41 -33.94
C GLY A 359 -5.36 12.60 -33.10
N GLN A 360 -5.43 12.82 -31.79
CA GLN A 360 -6.36 12.08 -30.92
C GLN A 360 -7.63 12.86 -30.58
N ALA A 361 -8.78 12.18 -30.67
CA ALA A 361 -10.08 12.73 -30.23
C ALA A 361 -10.14 13.01 -28.71
N ARG A 362 -9.28 12.35 -27.92
CA ARG A 362 -9.08 12.59 -26.47
C ARG A 362 -7.60 12.53 -26.18
N PRO A 363 -6.93 13.67 -26.01
CA PRO A 363 -5.52 13.71 -25.72
C PRO A 363 -5.21 13.05 -24.38
N MET A 364 -4.22 12.15 -24.37
CA MET A 364 -3.69 11.44 -23.20
C MET A 364 -2.17 11.51 -23.23
N VAL A 365 -1.54 11.36 -22.09
CA VAL A 365 -0.10 11.15 -22.03
C VAL A 365 0.24 9.85 -22.79
N GLY A 366 1.27 9.87 -23.63
CA GLY A 366 1.49 8.80 -24.61
C GLY A 366 1.73 7.42 -23.97
N PHE A 367 2.38 7.33 -22.79
CA PHE A 367 2.55 6.04 -22.11
C PHE A 367 1.22 5.49 -21.57
N GLU A 368 0.29 6.35 -21.12
CA GLU A 368 -1.06 5.93 -20.68
C GLU A 368 -1.83 5.34 -21.86
N GLN A 369 -1.72 5.98 -23.02
CA GLN A 369 -2.31 5.47 -24.25
C GLN A 369 -1.72 4.11 -24.64
N ARG A 370 -0.38 3.97 -24.58
CA ARG A 370 0.28 2.70 -24.87
C ARG A 370 -0.15 1.59 -23.93
N ALA A 371 -0.23 1.87 -22.63
CA ALA A 371 -0.71 0.92 -21.65
C ALA A 371 -2.14 0.45 -21.94
N LEU A 372 -3.03 1.36 -22.40
CA LEU A 372 -4.39 0.99 -22.83
C LEU A 372 -4.41 0.17 -24.11
N GLN A 373 -3.62 0.53 -25.12
CA GLN A 373 -3.55 -0.17 -26.42
C GLN A 373 -3.02 -1.59 -26.28
N GLU A 374 -2.05 -1.80 -25.40
CA GLU A 374 -1.42 -3.10 -25.18
C GLU A 374 -2.10 -3.93 -24.08
N HIS A 375 -3.16 -3.39 -23.47
CA HIS A 375 -3.83 -4.03 -22.34
C HIS A 375 -2.88 -4.35 -21.19
N ALA A 376 -1.96 -3.45 -20.90
CA ALA A 376 -1.01 -3.61 -19.81
C ALA A 376 -1.69 -3.50 -18.44
N ASP A 377 -1.11 -4.12 -17.42
CA ASP A 377 -1.63 -4.12 -16.05
C ASP A 377 -0.90 -3.12 -15.15
N ALA A 378 0.36 -2.79 -15.49
CA ALA A 378 1.17 -1.81 -14.78
C ALA A 378 2.24 -1.21 -15.70
N LEU A 379 2.72 -0.01 -15.37
CA LEU A 379 3.77 0.68 -16.11
C LEU A 379 4.66 1.50 -15.17
N TRP A 380 5.97 1.41 -15.36
CA TRP A 380 7.01 2.18 -14.67
C TRP A 380 7.74 3.06 -15.67
N ILE A 381 7.93 4.34 -15.37
CA ILE A 381 8.79 5.24 -16.13
C ILE A 381 10.22 5.03 -15.62
N ILE A 382 11.05 4.46 -16.46
CA ILE A 382 12.45 4.14 -16.12
C ILE A 382 13.29 5.41 -16.19
N ARG A 383 13.28 6.05 -17.37
CA ARG A 383 14.01 7.31 -17.62
C ARG A 383 13.21 8.22 -18.52
N THR A 384 13.59 9.50 -18.53
CA THR A 384 13.02 10.53 -19.39
C THR A 384 14.11 11.22 -20.19
N HIS A 385 13.80 11.57 -21.43
CA HIS A 385 14.73 12.19 -22.37
C HIS A 385 14.08 13.41 -23.03
N SER A 386 14.92 14.34 -23.48
CA SER A 386 14.49 15.51 -24.27
C SER A 386 14.41 15.20 -25.78
N SER A 387 14.97 14.08 -26.22
CA SER A 387 15.05 13.64 -27.62
C SER A 387 14.47 12.24 -27.80
N GLU A 388 13.75 12.02 -28.90
CA GLU A 388 13.23 10.71 -29.30
C GLU A 388 14.36 9.72 -29.56
N ASN A 389 15.42 10.17 -30.23
CA ASN A 389 16.55 9.31 -30.56
C ASN A 389 17.26 8.80 -29.30
N GLU A 390 17.51 9.66 -28.32
CA GLU A 390 18.09 9.26 -27.03
C GLU A 390 17.22 8.23 -26.31
N SER A 391 15.91 8.44 -26.30
CA SER A 391 14.97 7.49 -25.70
C SER A 391 15.00 6.12 -26.40
N ARG A 392 15.13 6.08 -27.74
CA ARG A 392 15.23 4.83 -28.51
C ARG A 392 16.58 4.13 -28.34
N ILE A 393 17.67 4.90 -28.27
CA ILE A 393 19.01 4.35 -28.00
C ILE A 393 19.00 3.70 -26.59
N ASP A 394 18.46 4.40 -25.60
CA ASP A 394 18.36 3.88 -24.24
C ASP A 394 17.46 2.63 -24.16
N GLU A 395 16.36 2.56 -24.93
CA GLU A 395 15.53 1.36 -25.04
C GLU A 395 16.34 0.15 -25.51
N VAL A 396 17.14 0.31 -26.57
CA VAL A 396 17.97 -0.76 -27.12
C VAL A 396 19.03 -1.20 -26.12
N LEU A 397 19.77 -0.24 -25.55
CA LEU A 397 20.84 -0.53 -24.58
C LEU A 397 20.30 -1.22 -23.34
N THR A 398 19.18 -0.74 -22.79
CA THR A 398 18.51 -1.34 -21.62
C THR A 398 17.97 -2.73 -21.97
N SER A 399 17.40 -2.92 -23.15
CA SER A 399 16.92 -4.23 -23.62
C SER A 399 18.05 -5.26 -23.67
N LEU A 400 19.20 -4.90 -24.27
CA LEU A 400 20.36 -5.79 -24.39
C LEU A 400 20.98 -6.10 -23.02
N ARG A 401 21.06 -5.10 -22.13
CA ARG A 401 21.70 -5.24 -20.81
C ARG A 401 20.90 -6.15 -19.87
N PHE A 402 19.59 -6.05 -19.87
CA PHE A 402 18.72 -6.77 -18.96
C PHE A 402 18.01 -7.99 -19.57
N GLY A 403 18.10 -8.19 -20.89
CA GLY A 403 17.40 -9.28 -21.57
C GLY A 403 15.88 -9.08 -21.61
N LEU A 404 15.40 -7.83 -21.60
CA LEU A 404 13.98 -7.49 -21.67
C LEU A 404 13.54 -7.23 -23.11
N SER A 405 12.46 -7.88 -23.54
CA SER A 405 11.93 -7.72 -24.89
C SER A 405 11.35 -6.32 -25.13
N THR A 406 11.47 -5.79 -26.34
CA THR A 406 10.78 -4.60 -26.84
C THR A 406 9.54 -4.93 -27.68
N CYS A 407 9.24 -6.23 -27.90
CA CYS A 407 8.07 -6.68 -28.64
C CYS A 407 6.76 -6.28 -27.95
N PRO A 408 5.72 -5.88 -28.69
CA PRO A 408 4.44 -5.50 -28.11
C PRO A 408 3.71 -6.72 -27.51
N PHE A 409 2.85 -6.48 -26.51
CA PHE A 409 2.00 -7.54 -25.92
C PHE A 409 0.80 -7.91 -26.79
N VAL A 410 0.40 -7.05 -27.71
CA VAL A 410 -0.72 -7.26 -28.62
C VAL A 410 -0.31 -7.06 -30.07
N PRO A 411 -0.90 -7.82 -31.00
CA PRO A 411 -0.58 -7.67 -32.41
C PRO A 411 -0.82 -6.25 -32.92
N ARG A 412 0.11 -5.73 -33.68
CA ARG A 412 -0.04 -4.44 -34.36
C ARG A 412 -0.97 -4.59 -35.55
N LYS A 413 -1.91 -3.68 -35.70
CA LYS A 413 -2.74 -3.55 -36.89
C LYS A 413 -2.07 -2.57 -37.86
N GLY A 414 -1.75 -3.00 -39.06
CA GLY A 414 -1.17 -2.12 -40.08
C GLY A 414 -1.03 -2.81 -41.44
N LYS A 415 -1.24 -2.06 -42.52
CA LYS A 415 -0.93 -2.51 -43.90
C LYS A 415 0.58 -2.44 -44.08
N GLY A 416 1.21 -3.53 -44.44
CA GLY A 416 2.61 -3.57 -44.89
C GLY A 416 3.65 -3.97 -43.86
N ALA A 417 3.29 -4.34 -42.64
CA ALA A 417 4.25 -4.90 -41.70
C ALA A 417 4.32 -6.43 -41.88
N ASN A 418 5.29 -6.91 -42.62
CA ASN A 418 5.64 -8.31 -42.64
C ASN A 418 6.33 -8.66 -41.32
N GLY A 419 5.77 -9.61 -40.55
CA GLY A 419 6.50 -10.08 -39.41
C GLY A 419 5.62 -10.66 -38.29
N PHE A 420 6.27 -11.34 -37.38
CA PHE A 420 5.69 -12.07 -36.26
C PHE A 420 4.88 -11.20 -35.28
N VAL A 421 5.10 -9.89 -35.27
CA VAL A 421 4.37 -8.93 -34.38
C VAL A 421 2.88 -8.74 -34.72
N HIS A 422 2.41 -9.35 -35.82
CA HIS A 422 1.00 -9.31 -36.23
C HIS A 422 0.21 -10.51 -35.74
N ASP A 423 0.84 -11.53 -35.18
CA ASP A 423 0.22 -12.74 -34.66
C ASP A 423 0.40 -12.88 -33.16
N ALA A 424 -0.72 -13.03 -32.43
CA ALA A 424 -0.72 -13.18 -30.98
C ALA A 424 -0.05 -14.47 -30.50
N SER A 425 -0.07 -15.55 -31.31
CA SER A 425 0.59 -16.81 -30.97
C SER A 425 2.11 -16.68 -31.05
N HIS A 426 2.61 -15.95 -32.02
CA HIS A 426 4.04 -15.67 -32.16
C HIS A 426 4.54 -14.79 -30.98
N LEU A 427 3.78 -13.77 -30.60
CA LEU A 427 4.14 -12.93 -29.45
C LEU A 427 4.21 -13.75 -28.16
N ARG A 428 3.24 -14.64 -27.90
CA ARG A 428 3.29 -15.53 -26.73
C ARG A 428 4.54 -16.41 -26.73
N ARG A 429 4.92 -16.97 -27.87
CA ARG A 429 6.14 -17.80 -28.00
C ARG A 429 7.42 -17.04 -27.68
N ILE A 430 7.46 -15.72 -27.85
CA ILE A 430 8.61 -14.89 -27.45
C ILE A 430 8.67 -14.75 -25.94
N PHE A 431 7.54 -14.49 -25.29
CA PHE A 431 7.52 -14.21 -23.85
C PHE A 431 7.58 -15.48 -22.98
N THR A 432 7.07 -16.62 -23.46
CA THR A 432 7.01 -17.88 -22.70
C THR A 432 8.37 -18.36 -22.17
N PRO A 433 9.48 -18.37 -22.98
CA PRO A 433 10.78 -18.86 -22.52
C PRO A 433 11.59 -17.83 -21.72
N LEU A 434 11.12 -16.58 -21.62
CA LEU A 434 11.90 -15.51 -20.98
C LEU A 434 11.49 -15.36 -19.51
N ASP A 435 12.45 -15.42 -18.61
CA ASP A 435 12.26 -15.01 -17.22
C ASP A 435 12.34 -13.48 -17.12
N THR A 436 11.26 -12.83 -17.54
CA THR A 436 11.18 -11.37 -17.55
C THR A 436 10.96 -10.78 -16.16
N LEU A 437 10.60 -11.58 -15.16
CA LEU A 437 10.39 -11.10 -13.79
C LEU A 437 11.73 -10.73 -13.14
N VAL A 438 12.67 -11.65 -13.12
CA VAL A 438 14.02 -11.40 -12.55
C VAL A 438 14.72 -10.25 -13.28
N ALA A 439 14.60 -10.20 -14.60
CA ALA A 439 15.16 -9.11 -15.41
C ALA A 439 14.53 -7.74 -15.05
N ALA A 440 13.21 -7.70 -14.87
CA ALA A 440 12.48 -6.49 -14.48
C ALA A 440 12.83 -6.05 -13.06
N GLU A 441 12.92 -6.97 -12.11
CA GLU A 441 13.34 -6.68 -10.73
C GLU A 441 14.74 -6.07 -10.70
N ARG A 442 15.70 -6.65 -11.40
CA ARG A 442 17.06 -6.10 -11.51
C ARG A 442 17.09 -4.70 -12.11
N LEU A 443 16.31 -4.45 -13.18
CA LEU A 443 16.21 -3.12 -13.78
C LEU A 443 15.61 -2.10 -12.82
N LEU A 444 14.48 -2.45 -12.18
CA LEU A 444 13.79 -1.56 -11.24
C LEU A 444 14.66 -1.24 -10.02
N GLU A 445 15.35 -2.25 -9.48
CA GLU A 445 16.30 -2.10 -8.37
C GLU A 445 17.44 -1.13 -8.75
N GLU A 446 18.04 -1.28 -9.94
CA GLU A 446 19.12 -0.40 -10.39
C GLU A 446 18.67 1.07 -10.53
N VAL A 447 17.44 1.32 -10.97
CA VAL A 447 16.91 2.69 -11.12
C VAL A 447 16.16 3.21 -9.89
N GLY A 448 16.20 2.47 -8.77
CA GLY A 448 15.60 2.87 -7.49
C GLY A 448 14.06 2.86 -7.51
N LEU A 449 13.45 1.96 -8.28
CA LEU A 449 12.00 1.82 -8.37
C LEU A 449 11.52 0.53 -7.69
N ASP A 450 10.28 0.58 -7.21
CA ASP A 450 9.61 -0.54 -6.58
C ASP A 450 8.66 -1.25 -7.58
N ILE A 451 8.75 -2.57 -7.67
CA ILE A 451 7.90 -3.37 -8.55
C ILE A 451 6.42 -3.29 -8.14
N ASP A 452 6.14 -3.06 -6.85
CA ASP A 452 4.78 -2.93 -6.33
C ASP A 452 4.21 -1.51 -6.43
N ARG A 453 5.04 -0.53 -6.84
CA ARG A 453 4.67 0.89 -6.95
C ARG A 453 4.83 1.44 -8.38
N PRO A 454 4.04 0.96 -9.34
CA PRO A 454 4.08 1.47 -10.70
C PRO A 454 3.62 2.93 -10.79
N HIS A 455 4.21 3.67 -11.71
CA HIS A 455 3.79 5.05 -11.99
C HIS A 455 2.37 5.14 -12.57
N HIS A 456 1.96 4.10 -13.29
CA HIS A 456 0.63 4.06 -13.92
C HIS A 456 0.00 2.68 -13.79
N LEU A 457 -1.21 2.66 -13.25
CA LEU A 457 -2.12 1.51 -13.25
C LEU A 457 -3.27 1.83 -14.21
N PRO A 458 -3.32 1.22 -15.41
CA PRO A 458 -4.35 1.50 -16.37
C PRO A 458 -5.74 1.25 -15.81
N GLN A 459 -6.67 2.18 -16.04
CA GLN A 459 -8.07 1.97 -15.70
C GLN A 459 -8.66 0.86 -16.57
N SER A 460 -9.41 -0.01 -15.94
CA SER A 460 -9.82 -1.27 -16.51
C SER A 460 -10.77 -1.13 -17.70
N ARG A 461 -10.43 -1.80 -18.80
CA ARG A 461 -11.39 -2.35 -19.77
C ARG A 461 -11.39 -3.88 -19.76
N ASN A 462 -10.63 -4.49 -18.86
CA ASN A 462 -10.51 -5.94 -18.71
C ASN A 462 -11.19 -6.38 -17.41
N SER A 463 -11.92 -7.50 -17.45
CA SER A 463 -12.63 -8.08 -16.29
C SER A 463 -11.71 -8.42 -15.10
N ASN A 464 -10.40 -8.54 -15.33
CA ASN A 464 -9.43 -8.93 -14.31
C ASN A 464 -8.80 -7.73 -13.56
N ARG A 465 -9.04 -6.50 -14.00
CA ARG A 465 -8.47 -5.30 -13.37
C ARG A 465 -9.45 -4.70 -12.38
N ARG A 466 -9.08 -4.65 -11.12
CA ARG A 466 -9.91 -4.19 -10.00
C ARG A 466 -9.23 -3.03 -9.29
N ASN A 467 -9.24 -1.86 -9.94
CA ASN A 467 -8.65 -0.66 -9.37
C ASN A 467 -9.62 0.04 -8.42
N ILE A 468 -9.16 0.28 -7.20
CA ILE A 468 -9.84 1.04 -6.17
C ILE A 468 -9.18 2.42 -6.16
N VAL A 469 -9.82 3.40 -6.81
CA VAL A 469 -9.28 4.75 -6.93
C VAL A 469 -9.67 5.58 -5.71
N ILE A 470 -8.67 6.02 -4.96
CA ILE A 470 -8.82 6.84 -3.76
C ILE A 470 -8.26 8.22 -4.08
N THR A 471 -9.08 9.26 -3.87
CA THR A 471 -8.69 10.64 -4.17
C THR A 471 -8.76 11.47 -2.89
N LEU A 472 -7.59 11.88 -2.39
CA LEU A 472 -7.47 12.83 -1.29
C LEU A 472 -8.02 14.19 -1.72
N CYS A 473 -8.81 14.85 -0.87
CA CYS A 473 -9.47 16.13 -1.13
C CYS A 473 -10.27 16.15 -2.45
N GLY A 474 -10.81 14.99 -2.84
CA GLY A 474 -11.42 14.73 -4.15
C GLY A 474 -12.90 15.09 -4.26
N ASN A 475 -13.44 15.96 -3.48
CA ASN A 475 -14.83 16.43 -3.42
C ASN A 475 -15.80 15.84 -4.48
N ARG A 476 -17.09 15.76 -4.21
CA ARG A 476 -18.07 15.04 -5.05
C ARG A 476 -18.14 15.52 -6.51
N LEU A 477 -17.80 16.78 -6.75
CA LEU A 477 -17.91 17.44 -8.08
C LEU A 477 -16.56 17.99 -8.57
N GLY A 478 -15.44 17.70 -7.90
CA GLY A 478 -14.14 18.27 -8.27
C GLY A 478 -13.99 19.76 -8.00
N GLY A 479 -14.94 20.37 -7.27
CA GLY A 479 -14.91 21.78 -6.89
C GLY A 479 -14.47 22.00 -5.45
N THR A 480 -14.38 23.27 -5.03
CA THR A 480 -14.10 23.67 -3.66
C THR A 480 -15.11 23.06 -2.67
N PRO A 481 -14.65 22.67 -1.46
CA PRO A 481 -15.54 22.06 -0.48
C PRO A 481 -16.64 23.01 -0.04
N ARG A 482 -17.90 22.61 -0.21
CA ARG A 482 -19.03 23.33 0.38
C ARG A 482 -18.97 23.18 1.89
N GLY A 483 -18.96 24.30 2.63
CA GLY A 483 -18.93 24.32 4.10
C GLY A 483 -17.55 24.17 4.73
N GLY A 484 -16.45 24.27 3.96
CA GLY A 484 -15.08 24.36 4.51
C GLY A 484 -14.44 23.04 4.95
N THR A 485 -15.12 21.90 4.80
CA THR A 485 -14.56 20.57 5.16
C THR A 485 -14.08 19.84 3.91
N PRO A 486 -12.81 19.40 3.84
CA PRO A 486 -12.32 18.62 2.71
C PRO A 486 -13.03 17.28 2.67
N MET A 487 -13.35 16.81 1.47
CA MET A 487 -13.99 15.51 1.28
C MET A 487 -13.07 14.61 0.47
N HIS A 488 -12.84 13.40 0.97
CA HIS A 488 -12.06 12.39 0.29
C HIS A 488 -12.98 11.44 -0.47
N ARG A 489 -12.55 10.93 -1.61
CA ARG A 489 -13.39 10.14 -2.50
C ARG A 489 -12.80 8.77 -2.80
N ILE A 490 -13.66 7.75 -2.81
CA ILE A 490 -13.35 6.43 -3.36
C ILE A 490 -14.23 6.17 -4.58
N SER A 491 -13.65 5.57 -5.60
CA SER A 491 -14.34 5.15 -6.82
C SER A 491 -13.85 3.78 -7.26
N VAL A 492 -14.78 2.88 -7.55
CA VAL A 492 -14.52 1.52 -8.06
C VAL A 492 -15.38 1.28 -9.27
N VAL A 493 -14.82 0.66 -10.30
CA VAL A 493 -15.54 0.24 -11.50
C VAL A 493 -15.53 -1.28 -11.58
N ALA A 494 -16.73 -1.89 -11.54
CA ALA A 494 -16.91 -3.30 -11.79
C ALA A 494 -17.17 -3.55 -13.28
N MET A 495 -16.38 -4.43 -13.88
CA MET A 495 -16.47 -4.78 -15.30
C MET A 495 -17.17 -6.13 -15.52
N SER A 496 -17.43 -6.89 -14.46
CA SER A 496 -18.12 -8.17 -14.51
C SER A 496 -19.37 -8.19 -13.63
N PRO A 497 -20.42 -8.96 -13.99
CA PRO A 497 -21.56 -9.18 -13.11
C PRO A 497 -21.16 -9.78 -11.76
N LYS A 498 -20.11 -10.62 -11.72
CA LYS A 498 -19.55 -11.21 -10.50
C LYS A 498 -19.01 -10.15 -9.56
N ASP A 499 -18.16 -9.24 -10.06
CA ASP A 499 -17.59 -8.16 -9.24
C ASP A 499 -18.68 -7.19 -8.78
N ARG A 500 -19.68 -6.92 -9.63
CA ARG A 500 -20.85 -6.14 -9.25
C ARG A 500 -21.60 -6.79 -8.09
N ALA A 501 -21.91 -8.09 -8.18
CA ALA A 501 -22.62 -8.82 -7.13
C ALA A 501 -21.85 -8.77 -5.80
N VAL A 502 -20.53 -8.96 -5.83
CA VAL A 502 -19.66 -8.83 -4.63
C VAL A 502 -19.79 -7.46 -3.99
N LEU A 503 -19.75 -6.37 -4.77
CA LEU A 503 -19.86 -5.01 -4.24
C LEU A 503 -21.28 -4.69 -3.75
N GLU A 504 -22.31 -5.20 -4.40
CA GLU A 504 -23.71 -5.03 -3.98
C GLU A 504 -24.00 -5.78 -2.66
N VAL A 505 -23.44 -6.99 -2.50
CA VAL A 505 -23.49 -7.76 -1.23
C VAL A 505 -22.83 -7.00 -0.07
N MET A 506 -21.82 -6.17 -0.35
CA MET A 506 -21.22 -5.27 0.66
C MET A 506 -22.11 -4.05 0.99
N GLY A 507 -23.33 -3.97 0.47
CA GLY A 507 -24.21 -2.81 0.62
C GLY A 507 -23.77 -1.59 -0.19
N LEU A 508 -22.88 -1.75 -1.17
CA LEU A 508 -22.40 -0.66 -2.00
C LEU A 508 -23.34 -0.43 -3.18
N ARG A 509 -23.96 0.73 -3.22
CA ARG A 509 -24.93 1.07 -4.29
C ARG A 509 -24.20 1.30 -5.62
N MET A 510 -24.29 0.29 -6.51
CA MET A 510 -23.72 0.36 -7.85
C MET A 510 -24.63 1.12 -8.81
N ARG A 511 -24.03 1.95 -9.66
CA ARG A 511 -24.73 2.68 -10.73
C ARG A 511 -24.17 2.24 -12.08
N ALA A 512 -25.01 2.06 -13.09
CA ALA A 512 -24.55 1.81 -14.45
C ALA A 512 -23.63 2.98 -14.90
N ALA A 513 -22.46 2.66 -15.43
CA ALA A 513 -21.58 3.67 -15.99
C ALA A 513 -22.15 4.14 -17.34
N LYS A 514 -22.11 5.46 -17.61
CA LYS A 514 -22.63 6.07 -18.85
C LYS A 514 -21.87 5.64 -20.13
N ALA A 515 -20.74 4.96 -20.00
CA ALA A 515 -19.94 4.49 -21.13
C ALA A 515 -20.54 3.19 -21.70
N ARG A 516 -20.50 3.05 -23.03
CA ARG A 516 -20.92 1.85 -23.75
C ARG A 516 -20.22 0.60 -23.20
N GLY A 517 -20.98 -0.38 -22.70
CA GLY A 517 -20.47 -1.70 -22.44
C GLY A 517 -20.52 -2.19 -20.99
N GLY A 518 -21.72 -2.31 -20.38
CA GLY A 518 -21.95 -3.21 -19.24
C GLY A 518 -21.06 -3.05 -18.00
N SER A 519 -20.61 -1.85 -17.69
CA SER A 519 -19.83 -1.57 -16.47
C SER A 519 -20.66 -0.85 -15.42
N TRP A 520 -20.32 -1.07 -14.16
CA TRP A 520 -20.99 -0.45 -13.00
C TRP A 520 -19.96 0.32 -12.17
N ARG A 521 -20.36 1.46 -11.62
CA ARG A 521 -19.51 2.31 -10.80
C ARG A 521 -20.09 2.47 -9.40
N PHE A 522 -19.27 2.27 -8.41
CA PHE A 522 -19.48 2.74 -7.05
C PHE A 522 -18.65 3.99 -6.79
N GLU A 523 -19.23 4.96 -6.11
CA GLU A 523 -18.53 6.18 -5.69
C GLU A 523 -19.11 6.67 -4.37
N THR A 524 -18.26 6.98 -3.42
CA THR A 524 -18.64 7.61 -2.16
C THR A 524 -17.59 8.63 -1.72
N VAL A 525 -17.99 9.57 -0.87
CA VAL A 525 -17.10 10.57 -0.27
C VAL A 525 -17.23 10.56 1.25
N ARG A 526 -16.14 10.88 1.95
CA ARG A 526 -16.07 10.99 3.41
C ARG A 526 -15.21 12.19 3.77
N ALA A 527 -15.53 12.81 4.91
CA ALA A 527 -14.70 13.86 5.50
C ALA A 527 -13.49 13.27 6.22
N ASP A 528 -13.67 12.11 6.85
CA ASP A 528 -12.59 11.37 7.49
C ASP A 528 -11.91 10.42 6.49
N PHE A 529 -10.60 10.56 6.34
CA PHE A 529 -9.83 9.74 5.40
C PHE A 529 -9.63 8.32 5.89
N GLY A 530 -9.53 8.12 7.21
CA GLY A 530 -9.42 6.80 7.83
C GLY A 530 -10.68 5.96 7.61
N GLU A 531 -11.86 6.60 7.75
CA GLU A 531 -13.15 5.99 7.41
C GLU A 531 -13.20 5.57 5.94
N LEU A 532 -12.77 6.47 5.04
CA LEU A 532 -12.72 6.15 3.61
C LEU A 532 -11.81 4.96 3.31
N MET A 533 -10.65 4.91 3.97
CA MET A 533 -9.68 3.82 3.80
C MET A 533 -10.18 2.49 4.36
N SER A 534 -10.98 2.50 5.42
CA SER A 534 -11.62 1.29 5.94
C SER A 534 -12.58 0.68 4.90
N ILE A 535 -13.33 1.52 4.18
CA ILE A 535 -14.17 1.08 3.05
C ILE A 535 -13.30 0.52 1.93
N ALA A 536 -12.22 1.22 1.58
CA ALA A 536 -11.30 0.78 0.51
C ALA A 536 -10.68 -0.58 0.83
N ARG A 537 -10.30 -0.82 2.10
CA ARG A 537 -9.74 -2.08 2.58
C ARG A 537 -10.75 -3.21 2.45
N ALA A 538 -11.97 -3.01 2.94
CA ALA A 538 -13.04 -4.01 2.82
C ALA A 538 -13.32 -4.38 1.36
N ILE A 539 -13.28 -3.42 0.43
CA ILE A 539 -13.43 -3.67 -1.01
C ILE A 539 -12.23 -4.47 -1.54
N ARG A 540 -11.00 -4.09 -1.17
CA ARG A 540 -9.77 -4.75 -1.63
C ARG A 540 -9.73 -6.22 -1.23
N GLU A 541 -10.06 -6.53 0.01
CA GLU A 541 -10.09 -7.90 0.54
C GLU A 541 -11.08 -8.81 -0.21
N ARG A 542 -12.20 -8.24 -0.71
CA ARG A 542 -13.23 -8.99 -1.42
C ARG A 542 -12.99 -9.12 -2.92
N LEU A 543 -12.43 -8.09 -3.54
CA LEU A 543 -12.21 -8.04 -4.99
C LEU A 543 -10.79 -8.40 -5.40
N ASP A 544 -9.87 -8.61 -4.46
CA ASP A 544 -8.42 -8.70 -4.76
C ASP A 544 -7.96 -7.51 -5.62
N GLY A 545 -8.38 -6.30 -5.21
CA GLY A 545 -8.16 -5.07 -5.95
C GLY A 545 -6.84 -4.37 -5.61
N ARG A 546 -6.41 -3.43 -6.47
CA ARG A 546 -5.24 -2.58 -6.25
C ARG A 546 -5.66 -1.15 -5.92
N TYR A 547 -4.97 -0.51 -4.99
CA TYR A 547 -5.17 0.91 -4.72
C TYR A 547 -4.51 1.77 -5.79
N VAL A 548 -5.23 2.82 -6.20
CA VAL A 548 -4.73 3.91 -7.03
C VAL A 548 -4.93 5.19 -6.23
N LEU A 549 -3.86 5.69 -5.62
CA LEU A 549 -3.89 6.87 -4.75
C LEU A 549 -3.64 8.14 -5.57
N LYS A 550 -4.48 9.16 -5.37
CA LYS A 550 -4.37 10.46 -6.03
C LYS A 550 -4.72 11.59 -5.06
N GLY A 551 -4.09 12.75 -5.25
CA GLY A 551 -4.46 14.00 -4.60
C GLY A 551 -5.13 14.96 -5.59
N HIS A 552 -6.30 15.50 -5.26
CA HIS A 552 -6.99 16.52 -6.08
C HIS A 552 -6.55 17.93 -5.65
N MET A 553 -5.31 18.27 -5.99
CA MET A 553 -4.68 19.50 -5.50
C MET A 553 -5.01 20.73 -6.36
N LEU A 554 -5.20 20.55 -7.67
CA LEU A 554 -5.68 21.57 -8.62
C LEU A 554 -6.79 20.95 -9.48
N GLU A 555 -7.03 21.52 -10.70
CA GLU A 555 -8.03 21.00 -11.66
C GLU A 555 -7.74 19.55 -12.11
N LYS A 556 -6.50 19.11 -12.02
CA LYS A 556 -6.08 17.71 -12.28
C LYS A 556 -5.59 17.06 -11.00
N SER A 557 -6.01 15.82 -10.79
CA SER A 557 -5.49 15.01 -9.68
C SER A 557 -4.13 14.41 -10.04
N LEU A 558 -3.17 14.55 -9.15
CA LEU A 558 -1.84 13.94 -9.27
C LEU A 558 -1.78 12.60 -8.51
N PRO A 559 -1.05 11.60 -8.99
CA PRO A 559 -0.78 10.38 -8.24
C PRO A 559 0.09 10.67 -7.02
N PHE A 560 0.00 9.78 -6.03
CA PHE A 560 0.96 9.68 -4.95
C PHE A 560 2.21 8.97 -5.46
N VAL A 561 3.35 9.63 -5.38
CA VAL A 561 4.63 9.13 -5.89
C VAL A 561 5.68 9.27 -4.80
N THR A 562 6.45 8.22 -4.53
CA THR A 562 7.60 8.31 -3.62
C THR A 562 8.67 9.22 -4.22
N ALA A 563 9.43 9.92 -3.38
CA ALA A 563 10.48 10.81 -3.84
C ALA A 563 11.48 10.11 -4.78
N ALA A 564 11.84 8.85 -4.47
CA ALA A 564 12.71 8.02 -5.32
C ALA A 564 12.10 7.74 -6.71
N SER A 565 10.79 7.77 -6.84
CA SER A 565 10.08 7.52 -8.10
C SER A 565 9.79 8.78 -8.91
N ILE A 566 10.10 9.98 -8.39
CA ILE A 566 9.93 11.22 -9.16
C ILE A 566 10.92 11.24 -10.32
N ARG A 567 10.49 11.73 -11.46
CA ARG A 567 11.31 11.85 -12.68
C ARG A 567 11.21 13.27 -13.25
N ALA A 568 12.26 13.71 -13.91
CA ALA A 568 12.28 14.98 -14.63
C ALA A 568 11.12 15.07 -15.62
N GLY A 569 10.53 16.27 -15.76
CA GLY A 569 9.33 16.51 -16.57
C GLY A 569 8.01 16.21 -15.87
N MET A 570 7.99 15.54 -14.71
CA MET A 570 6.79 15.49 -13.87
C MET A 570 6.43 16.90 -13.39
N VAL A 571 5.16 17.10 -13.06
CA VAL A 571 4.70 18.33 -12.43
C VAL A 571 4.29 18.10 -10.99
N MET A 572 4.51 19.11 -10.16
CA MET A 572 4.08 19.18 -8.76
C MET A 572 3.28 20.47 -8.55
N VAL A 573 2.53 20.57 -7.45
CA VAL A 573 1.78 21.78 -7.11
C VAL A 573 2.59 22.65 -6.17
N VAL A 574 2.73 23.93 -6.50
CA VAL A 574 3.43 24.92 -5.68
C VAL A 574 2.45 25.82 -4.91
N ASP A 575 2.97 26.54 -3.93
CA ASP A 575 2.25 27.43 -3.02
C ASP A 575 1.44 28.54 -3.75
N SER A 576 1.86 28.93 -4.96
CA SER A 576 1.14 29.88 -5.81
C SER A 576 -0.10 29.28 -6.49
N GLY A 577 -0.48 28.03 -6.20
CA GLY A 577 -1.67 27.38 -6.75
C GLY A 577 -1.57 27.03 -8.24
N ARG A 578 -0.40 26.68 -8.72
CA ARG A 578 -0.16 26.25 -10.10
C ARG A 578 0.71 24.99 -10.16
N PHE A 579 0.71 24.34 -11.31
CA PHE A 579 1.68 23.29 -11.60
C PHE A 579 3.06 23.88 -11.92
N ASP A 580 4.10 23.24 -11.40
CA ASP A 580 5.48 23.51 -11.73
C ASP A 580 6.24 22.24 -12.09
N VAL A 581 7.22 22.34 -12.96
CA VAL A 581 7.90 21.20 -13.58
C VAL A 581 9.12 20.80 -12.77
N VAL A 582 9.26 19.50 -12.51
CA VAL A 582 10.49 18.91 -11.97
C VAL A 582 11.58 19.01 -13.03
N GLU A 583 12.59 19.81 -12.76
CA GLU A 583 13.70 20.06 -13.68
C GLU A 583 14.78 18.99 -13.53
N ARG A 584 15.19 18.72 -12.27
CA ARG A 584 16.20 17.71 -11.95
C ARG A 584 16.00 17.12 -10.57
N ILE A 585 16.60 15.96 -10.37
CA ILE A 585 16.59 15.23 -9.10
C ILE A 585 18.03 14.94 -8.74
N GLU A 586 18.40 15.24 -7.50
CA GLU A 586 19.72 14.99 -6.95
C GLU A 586 19.61 14.08 -5.73
N TYR A 587 20.67 13.37 -5.43
CA TYR A 587 20.76 12.50 -4.26
C TYR A 587 21.89 12.98 -3.36
N GLU A 588 21.58 13.24 -2.09
CA GLU A 588 22.56 13.64 -1.08
C GLU A 588 22.66 12.55 -0.01
N SER A 589 23.86 12.06 0.28
CA SER A 589 24.09 11.18 1.44
C SER A 589 24.44 12.06 2.64
N CYS A 590 23.68 11.93 3.72
CA CYS A 590 23.87 12.72 4.92
C CYS A 590 23.48 11.97 6.20
N ALA A 591 24.01 12.44 7.32
CA ALA A 591 23.53 12.13 8.66
C ALA A 591 22.80 13.38 9.18
N THR A 592 21.47 13.34 9.26
CA THR A 592 20.65 14.50 9.64
C THR A 592 19.42 14.09 10.42
N GLN A 593 18.79 15.06 11.07
CA GLN A 593 17.44 14.89 11.59
C GLN A 593 16.44 15.05 10.44
N VAL A 594 15.42 14.22 10.45
CA VAL A 594 14.29 14.27 9.51
C VAL A 594 12.98 14.39 10.27
N TYR A 595 12.02 15.05 9.64
CA TYR A 595 10.78 15.49 10.29
C TYR A 595 9.56 15.15 9.45
N ASP A 596 8.44 14.89 10.11
CA ASP A 596 7.10 14.83 9.48
C ASP A 596 6.06 15.51 10.37
N LEU A 597 5.01 16.05 9.74
CA LEU A 597 3.91 16.76 10.40
C LEU A 597 2.62 16.02 10.10
N ASN A 598 1.80 15.76 11.12
CA ASN A 598 0.45 15.25 10.91
C ASN A 598 -0.54 16.43 10.86
N ILE A 599 -1.25 16.55 9.72
CA ILE A 599 -2.17 17.65 9.43
C ILE A 599 -3.61 17.17 9.53
N GLU A 600 -4.40 17.88 10.32
CA GLU A 600 -5.81 17.56 10.54
C GLU A 600 -6.60 17.59 9.23
N ARG A 601 -7.37 16.55 8.95
CA ARG A 601 -8.33 16.40 7.83
C ARG A 601 -7.75 16.38 6.42
N THR A 602 -6.81 17.28 6.09
CA THR A 602 -6.33 17.46 4.71
C THR A 602 -5.18 16.53 4.35
N HIS A 603 -4.40 16.09 5.35
CA HIS A 603 -3.23 15.22 5.20
C HIS A 603 -2.19 15.75 4.20
N ASN A 604 -2.07 17.08 4.05
CA ASN A 604 -1.09 17.72 3.20
C ASN A 604 -0.72 19.11 3.76
N PHE A 605 0.44 19.61 3.38
CA PHE A 605 0.94 20.93 3.74
C PHE A 605 1.95 21.42 2.69
N ILE A 606 2.43 22.66 2.83
CA ILE A 606 3.40 23.25 1.91
C ILE A 606 4.78 23.23 2.56
N ALA A 607 5.71 22.49 1.95
CA ALA A 607 7.09 22.36 2.36
C ALA A 607 8.04 22.71 1.21
N GLY A 608 9.01 23.60 1.42
CA GLY A 608 9.90 24.09 0.37
C GLY A 608 9.15 24.79 -0.78
N GLY A 609 7.95 25.34 -0.52
CA GLY A 609 7.09 25.94 -1.53
C GLY A 609 6.27 24.92 -2.34
N ILE A 610 6.31 23.64 -1.99
CA ILE A 610 5.66 22.54 -2.72
C ILE A 610 4.59 21.88 -1.84
N VAL A 611 3.41 21.60 -2.39
CA VAL A 611 2.37 20.84 -1.69
C VAL A 611 2.81 19.38 -1.58
N THR A 612 3.00 18.91 -0.37
CA THR A 612 3.42 17.54 -0.08
C THR A 612 2.42 16.81 0.82
N HIS A 613 2.47 15.50 0.81
CA HIS A 613 1.65 14.66 1.67
C HIS A 613 2.37 14.45 3.01
N ASN A 614 1.64 14.32 4.12
CA ASN A 614 2.18 13.79 5.35
C ASN A 614 2.26 12.26 5.31
N SER A 615 2.91 11.60 6.26
CA SER A 615 3.07 10.13 6.24
C SER A 615 1.76 9.39 6.03
N ILE A 616 1.74 8.47 5.03
CA ILE A 616 0.54 7.73 4.63
C ILE A 616 0.22 6.52 5.53
N TYR A 617 1.06 6.17 6.50
CA TYR A 617 0.92 4.91 7.23
C TYR A 617 -0.24 4.91 8.24
N ARG A 618 -0.52 6.03 8.91
CA ARG A 618 -1.59 6.10 9.93
C ARG A 618 -2.99 5.84 9.39
N TRP A 619 -3.31 6.28 8.20
CA TRP A 619 -4.64 6.06 7.63
C TRP A 619 -4.91 4.62 7.18
N ARG A 620 -3.88 3.77 7.10
CA ARG A 620 -4.03 2.32 6.89
C ARG A 620 -4.46 1.57 8.15
N GLY A 621 -4.67 2.27 9.28
CA GLY A 621 -4.81 1.67 10.60
C GLY A 621 -3.49 1.13 11.14
N ALA A 622 -2.42 1.37 10.40
CA ALA A 622 -1.06 1.04 10.79
C ALA A 622 -0.61 1.94 11.93
N ARG A 623 0.14 1.36 12.84
CA ARG A 623 0.80 2.09 13.91
C ARG A 623 2.30 2.12 13.66
N VAL A 624 2.80 3.24 13.18
CA VAL A 624 4.26 3.47 13.02
C VAL A 624 4.96 3.28 14.36
N GLU A 625 4.25 3.56 15.46
CA GLU A 625 4.68 3.29 16.82
C GLU A 625 5.04 1.81 17.04
N ASN A 626 4.47 0.88 16.26
CA ASN A 626 4.79 -0.54 16.37
C ASN A 626 6.26 -0.83 16.03
N LEU A 627 6.88 -0.09 15.11
CA LEU A 627 8.32 -0.20 14.84
C LEU A 627 9.17 0.29 16.03
N GLN A 628 8.75 1.38 16.67
CA GLN A 628 9.43 1.90 17.86
C GLN A 628 9.18 0.99 19.07
N GLN A 629 7.94 0.50 19.21
CA GLN A 629 7.58 -0.43 20.27
C GLN A 629 8.33 -1.75 20.14
N PHE A 630 8.49 -2.27 18.92
CA PHE A 630 9.30 -3.46 18.64
C PHE A 630 10.74 -3.33 19.18
N ARG A 631 11.37 -2.16 19.00
CA ARG A 631 12.72 -1.91 19.52
C ARG A 631 12.77 -1.83 21.05
N ARG A 632 11.67 -1.44 21.70
CA ARG A 632 11.54 -1.46 23.17
C ARG A 632 11.29 -2.88 23.68
N ASP A 633 10.45 -3.64 22.98
CA ASP A 633 10.10 -5.01 23.37
C ASP A 633 11.25 -5.98 23.08
N PHE A 634 12.05 -5.70 22.04
CA PHE A 634 13.26 -6.47 21.69
C PHE A 634 14.50 -5.57 21.66
N PRO A 635 15.04 -5.16 22.81
CA PRO A 635 16.17 -4.21 22.88
C PRO A 635 17.47 -4.77 22.30
N LYS A 636 17.58 -6.09 22.17
CA LYS A 636 18.71 -6.81 21.55
C LYS A 636 18.49 -7.09 20.06
N ALA A 637 17.39 -6.65 19.48
CA ALA A 637 17.14 -6.87 18.05
C ALA A 637 18.19 -6.18 17.20
N VAL A 638 18.73 -6.93 16.24
CA VAL A 638 19.71 -6.37 15.29
C VAL A 638 18.94 -5.56 14.24
N LEU A 639 19.44 -4.36 13.97
CA LEU A 639 18.89 -3.48 12.94
C LEU A 639 19.71 -3.62 11.67
N TYR A 640 19.05 -4.03 10.59
CA TYR A 640 19.59 -4.02 9.24
C TYR A 640 18.91 -2.92 8.43
N LYS A 641 19.70 -2.15 7.68
CA LYS A 641 19.19 -1.13 6.78
C LYS A 641 19.55 -1.49 5.35
N LEU A 642 18.54 -1.62 4.49
CA LEU A 642 18.72 -1.86 3.06
C LEU A 642 18.73 -0.51 2.33
N GLU A 643 19.88 0.16 2.33
CA GLU A 643 20.06 1.51 1.76
C GLU A 643 20.72 1.49 0.38
N GLN A 644 21.25 0.33 -0.06
CA GLN A 644 21.88 0.17 -1.37
C GLN A 644 20.86 -0.36 -2.37
N ASN A 645 20.63 0.41 -3.41
CA ASN A 645 20.01 -0.03 -4.65
C ASN A 645 21.09 -0.32 -5.68
#